data_f5f961f7fbfcee752d039c14b05cd887
#
_entry.id   f5f961f7fbfcee752d039c14b05cd887
#
_cell.length_a   1.000
_cell.length_b   1.000
_cell.length_c   1.000
_cell.angle_alpha   90.00
_cell.angle_beta   90.00
_cell.angle_gamma   90.00
#
_symmetry.space_group_name_H-M   'P 1'
#
loop_
_entity.id
_entity.type
_entity.pdbx_description
1 polymer ?
#
loop_
_entity_poly.entity_id
_entity_poly.type
_entity_poly.pdbx_seq_one_letter_code
_entity_poly.pdbx_strand_id
1 'polypeptide(L)'
;MMGFSEKFKVLGVTVACVAAFTGSALAQTKVVVDPGKRYQVFEGWGSSLCWWAVKAGAWSEENRAKLIGAIADPDTGLGYTIFRYNIGGGDQPGHNHLDKGDGGANVPGYKPTEKGDYDWTADPYQRTIALELAKRVKDPIFEAFSNSPPWWMTKSGCVSGSSDGSDNLKSDYFDDFADYLSEVALHFKKEWGITFRTVEPFNEPSAGWWKSNGGQEGCGFKNNQSQMIVELGKALKAKGLFPETSVSAADETNIGTALSQFNGYSKEALSYMFQVNTHSYSGGDSRKALFNAAFAKDKKVWQSETGPLHKEGDENIALWMANVIIQDLRDMKANAWVDWQIGDPAENWRSLALNHSKQTFTPNARYYMHAAFSRYIRPGSRIIDSDNGNTVAALRPDGSLVLVVRNASGSDVKYEFNLSAFDKIGTTAKVVRFELPGSLKAQSDIAVSGKALSMTAPAQTVTTMVIDGAEGGVCKPDSIIPYVKIHNGEWDESTDVQVRKGDSLVIGPHPWEGGRWVWSGPKDFKSTDREIRFKNMDGTMSGYYKAVHTNASGCENSVTIKVVVDDPAHPFVEPDTTDTTITALRGLDGRIPEIRAGIPVQVFDLQGHLLKSVPEFRQQDFRPGIYVVKQGRHVRQVRVQ
;
A
#
# COMPACT_ATOMS: atom_id res chain seq x y z
N MET A 1 -85.40 -11.03 51.46
CA MET A 1 -84.75 -11.77 52.56
C MET A 1 -83.29 -11.39 52.60
N MET A 2 -82.93 -10.80 53.74
CA MET A 2 -81.58 -10.73 54.35
C MET A 2 -80.42 -10.68 53.37
N GLY A 3 -79.56 -9.66 53.19
CA GLY A 3 -79.06 -8.77 54.21
C GLY A 3 -77.67 -9.27 54.68
N PHE A 4 -76.55 -8.73 54.18
CA PHE A 4 -75.34 -8.51 54.99
C PHE A 4 -74.40 -7.54 54.26
N SER A 5 -74.20 -6.41 54.90
CA SER A 5 -73.25 -5.38 54.58
C SER A 5 -71.93 -5.73 55.24
N GLU A 6 -70.81 -5.78 54.49
CA GLU A 6 -69.52 -5.68 55.12
C GLU A 6 -68.68 -4.55 54.47
N LYS A 7 -68.33 -3.64 55.33
CA LYS A 7 -67.42 -2.50 55.03
C LYS A 7 -66.00 -2.97 55.01
N PHE A 8 -65.34 -2.91 53.85
CA PHE A 8 -63.88 -3.00 53.80
C PHE A 8 -63.26 -1.60 53.82
N LYS A 9 -62.45 -1.32 54.80
CA LYS A 9 -61.59 -0.16 54.88
C LYS A 9 -60.39 -0.37 53.95
N VAL A 10 -60.31 0.45 52.93
CA VAL A 10 -59.06 0.47 52.05
C VAL A 10 -58.06 1.30 52.77
N LEU A 11 -56.96 0.61 53.18
CA LEU A 11 -55.75 1.25 53.70
C LEU A 11 -54.87 1.64 52.46
N GLY A 12 -54.77 2.93 52.17
CA GLY A 12 -53.93 3.44 51.10
C GLY A 12 -52.47 3.31 51.46
N VAL A 13 -51.77 2.40 50.80
CA VAL A 13 -50.30 2.33 50.80
C VAL A 13 -49.79 3.10 49.60
N THR A 14 -49.27 4.30 49.84
CA THR A 14 -48.55 5.09 48.82
C THR A 14 -47.19 4.47 48.59
N VAL A 15 -47.03 3.68 47.52
CA VAL A 15 -45.73 3.22 47.08
C VAL A 15 -45.07 4.35 46.30
N ALA A 16 -44.10 5.02 46.90
CA ALA A 16 -43.21 5.94 46.19
C ALA A 16 -42.26 5.13 45.30
N CYS A 17 -42.54 5.05 43.99
CA CYS A 17 -41.55 4.55 43.00
C CYS A 17 -40.39 5.56 42.91
N VAL A 18 -39.31 5.30 43.60
CA VAL A 18 -38.01 5.93 43.33
C VAL A 18 -37.51 5.30 42.03
N ALA A 19 -37.69 5.99 40.91
CA ALA A 19 -37.02 5.66 39.66
C ALA A 19 -35.52 5.88 39.85
N ALA A 20 -34.80 4.84 40.21
CA ALA A 20 -33.33 4.84 40.13
C ALA A 20 -32.95 4.92 38.65
N PHE A 21 -32.58 6.10 38.18
CA PHE A 21 -31.82 6.25 36.94
C PHE A 21 -30.48 5.58 37.16
N THR A 22 -30.40 4.28 36.91
CA THR A 22 -29.11 3.63 36.66
C THR A 22 -28.61 4.15 35.34
N GLY A 23 -27.86 5.24 35.38
CA GLY A 23 -27.05 5.66 34.24
C GLY A 23 -26.17 4.48 33.86
N SER A 24 -26.48 3.82 32.75
CA SER A 24 -25.59 2.81 32.18
C SER A 24 -24.26 3.49 31.93
N ALA A 25 -23.27 3.17 32.75
CA ALA A 25 -21.90 3.63 32.48
C ALA A 25 -21.54 3.06 31.11
N LEU A 26 -21.38 3.95 30.13
CA LEU A 26 -20.92 3.55 28.80
C LEU A 26 -19.62 2.78 28.96
N ALA A 27 -19.55 1.58 28.40
CA ALA A 27 -18.34 0.77 28.44
C ALA A 27 -17.18 1.59 27.83
N GLN A 28 -16.14 1.80 28.62
CA GLN A 28 -14.97 2.58 28.21
C GLN A 28 -14.02 1.70 27.45
N THR A 29 -13.77 2.00 26.19
CA THR A 29 -12.79 1.32 25.33
C THR A 29 -11.44 2.02 25.48
N LYS A 30 -10.47 1.33 26.06
CA LYS A 30 -9.10 1.82 26.14
C LYS A 30 -8.36 1.46 24.85
N VAL A 31 -7.59 2.40 24.32
CA VAL A 31 -6.80 2.23 23.09
C VAL A 31 -5.38 2.70 23.33
N VAL A 32 -4.41 1.83 23.12
CA VAL A 32 -2.99 2.18 23.16
C VAL A 32 -2.50 2.49 21.75
N VAL A 33 -1.90 3.66 21.56
CA VAL A 33 -1.27 4.05 20.30
C VAL A 33 0.24 4.02 20.46
N ASP A 34 0.90 3.15 19.71
CA ASP A 34 2.34 2.91 19.82
C ASP A 34 3.11 3.40 18.58
N PRO A 35 3.75 4.58 18.63
CA PRO A 35 4.56 5.11 17.54
C PRO A 35 5.86 4.33 17.30
N GLY A 36 6.26 3.44 18.23
CA GLY A 36 7.40 2.54 18.06
C GLY A 36 7.11 1.35 17.15
N LYS A 37 5.83 1.00 16.98
CA LYS A 37 5.40 -0.02 16.03
C LYS A 37 4.95 0.66 14.74
N ARG A 38 5.87 0.83 13.82
CA ARG A 38 5.69 1.53 12.54
C ARG A 38 5.50 0.53 11.42
N TYR A 39 4.49 0.75 10.59
CA TYR A 39 4.17 -0.12 9.48
C TYR A 39 4.50 0.55 8.14
N GLN A 40 3.65 0.40 7.14
CA GLN A 40 3.86 0.93 5.81
C GLN A 40 3.84 2.46 5.76
N VAL A 41 4.58 3.02 4.80
CA VAL A 41 4.31 4.39 4.33
C VAL A 41 3.14 4.33 3.38
N PHE A 42 2.14 5.11 3.66
CA PHE A 42 0.95 5.21 2.84
C PHE A 42 1.22 6.10 1.64
N GLU A 43 0.96 5.60 0.44
CA GLU A 43 1.25 6.28 -0.82
C GLU A 43 0.11 7.17 -1.30
N GLY A 44 -1.11 6.86 -0.91
CA GLY A 44 -2.25 7.70 -1.23
C GLY A 44 -3.57 6.96 -1.40
N TRP A 45 -4.58 7.77 -1.59
CA TRP A 45 -5.95 7.37 -1.91
C TRP A 45 -6.19 7.55 -3.38
N GLY A 46 -7.05 6.74 -3.95
CA GLY A 46 -7.35 6.83 -5.36
C GLY A 46 -8.70 6.28 -5.77
N SER A 47 -8.92 6.32 -7.08
CA SER A 47 -10.07 5.69 -7.71
C SER A 47 -9.70 5.14 -9.08
N SER A 48 -10.40 4.06 -9.48
CA SER A 48 -10.47 3.69 -10.88
C SER A 48 -11.17 4.79 -11.69
N LEU A 49 -10.73 4.99 -12.92
CA LEU A 49 -11.39 5.86 -13.92
C LEU A 49 -12.55 5.13 -14.64
N CYS A 50 -12.66 3.81 -14.48
CA CYS A 50 -13.81 3.04 -14.94
C CYS A 50 -15.06 3.38 -14.12
N TRP A 51 -16.18 3.61 -14.67
CA TRP A 51 -16.41 3.89 -16.09
C TRP A 51 -16.95 5.30 -16.23
N TRP A 52 -17.03 5.99 -15.09
CA TRP A 52 -17.53 7.35 -14.98
C TRP A 52 -16.75 8.34 -15.86
N ALA A 53 -15.44 8.14 -16.00
CA ALA A 53 -14.57 9.05 -16.73
C ALA A 53 -14.85 9.03 -18.23
N VAL A 54 -15.23 7.86 -18.81
CA VAL A 54 -15.62 7.72 -20.21
C VAL A 54 -16.79 8.65 -20.57
N LYS A 55 -17.69 8.91 -19.63
CA LYS A 55 -18.82 9.82 -19.83
C LYS A 55 -18.55 11.24 -19.37
N ALA A 56 -17.96 11.39 -18.18
CA ALA A 56 -17.69 12.70 -17.59
C ALA A 56 -16.64 13.48 -18.39
N GLY A 57 -15.74 12.81 -19.11
CA GLY A 57 -14.79 13.46 -19.99
C GLY A 57 -15.41 14.25 -21.16
N ALA A 58 -16.64 13.91 -21.52
CA ALA A 58 -17.42 14.66 -22.52
C ALA A 58 -18.07 15.95 -21.97
N TRP A 59 -18.01 16.20 -20.65
CA TRP A 59 -18.56 17.42 -20.06
C TRP A 59 -17.79 18.66 -20.52
N SER A 60 -18.38 19.83 -20.34
CA SER A 60 -17.65 21.09 -20.57
C SER A 60 -16.44 21.17 -19.63
N GLU A 61 -15.40 21.88 -20.06
CA GLU A 61 -14.17 22.07 -19.26
C GLU A 61 -14.48 22.63 -17.87
N GLU A 62 -15.39 23.62 -17.76
CA GLU A 62 -15.80 24.20 -16.48
C GLU A 62 -16.40 23.14 -15.53
N ASN A 63 -17.28 22.28 -16.04
CA ASN A 63 -17.95 21.28 -15.20
C ASN A 63 -17.03 20.10 -14.88
N ARG A 64 -16.13 19.70 -15.79
CA ARG A 64 -15.06 18.76 -15.47
C ARG A 64 -14.14 19.30 -14.39
N ALA A 65 -13.74 20.57 -14.47
CA ALA A 65 -12.87 21.18 -13.46
C ALA A 65 -13.50 21.17 -12.05
N LYS A 66 -14.82 21.35 -11.95
CA LYS A 66 -15.57 21.22 -10.69
C LYS A 66 -15.55 19.78 -10.18
N LEU A 67 -15.80 18.80 -11.06
CA LEU A 67 -15.77 17.37 -10.71
C LEU A 67 -14.38 16.92 -10.25
N ILE A 68 -13.35 17.30 -11.01
CA ILE A 68 -11.95 17.04 -10.65
C ILE A 68 -11.58 17.71 -9.32
N GLY A 69 -12.10 18.91 -9.06
CA GLY A 69 -11.96 19.57 -7.76
C GLY A 69 -12.52 18.74 -6.62
N ALA A 70 -13.73 18.19 -6.78
CA ALA A 70 -14.33 17.33 -5.76
C ALA A 70 -13.54 16.04 -5.52
N ILE A 71 -12.79 15.55 -6.50
CA ILE A 71 -11.99 14.33 -6.39
C ILE A 71 -10.59 14.63 -5.82
N ALA A 72 -9.91 15.63 -6.36
CA ALA A 72 -8.47 15.80 -6.18
C ALA A 72 -8.08 16.92 -5.19
N ASP A 73 -8.96 17.88 -4.91
CA ASP A 73 -8.63 18.94 -3.97
C ASP A 73 -8.40 18.38 -2.56
N PRO A 74 -7.25 18.65 -1.91
CA PRO A 74 -6.90 18.03 -0.63
C PRO A 74 -7.72 18.52 0.56
N ASP A 75 -8.28 19.72 0.48
CA ASP A 75 -8.97 20.38 1.60
C ASP A 75 -10.49 20.28 1.47
N THR A 76 -11.02 20.48 0.26
CA THR A 76 -12.45 20.51 0.00
C THR A 76 -12.97 19.31 -0.77
N GLY A 77 -12.11 18.63 -1.54
CA GLY A 77 -12.39 17.40 -2.27
C GLY A 77 -12.08 16.13 -1.46
N LEU A 78 -11.88 15.01 -2.15
CA LEU A 78 -11.38 13.77 -1.56
C LEU A 78 -9.86 13.76 -1.39
N GLY A 79 -9.13 14.65 -2.06
CA GLY A 79 -7.68 14.70 -2.03
C GLY A 79 -7.01 13.46 -2.61
N TYR A 80 -7.65 12.81 -3.58
CA TYR A 80 -7.11 11.63 -4.23
C TYR A 80 -5.90 11.96 -5.09
N THR A 81 -4.92 11.05 -5.07
CA THR A 81 -3.64 11.21 -5.76
C THR A 81 -3.28 10.00 -6.62
N ILE A 82 -4.09 8.94 -6.60
CA ILE A 82 -3.86 7.69 -7.34
C ILE A 82 -5.02 7.46 -8.30
N PHE A 83 -4.70 7.16 -9.56
CA PHE A 83 -5.71 6.95 -10.60
C PHE A 83 -5.38 5.72 -11.43
N ARG A 84 -6.34 4.78 -11.51
CA ARG A 84 -6.23 3.58 -12.33
C ARG A 84 -6.89 3.84 -13.68
N TYR A 85 -6.10 3.84 -14.73
CA TYR A 85 -6.53 4.03 -16.12
C TYR A 85 -6.80 2.68 -16.78
N ASN A 86 -8.01 2.44 -17.29
CA ASN A 86 -8.31 1.23 -18.04
C ASN A 86 -7.84 1.33 -19.49
N ILE A 87 -6.87 0.49 -19.88
CA ILE A 87 -6.53 0.27 -21.28
C ILE A 87 -7.56 -0.68 -21.86
N GLY A 88 -8.53 -0.16 -22.62
CA GLY A 88 -9.61 -0.96 -23.19
C GLY A 88 -9.13 -1.99 -24.21
N GLY A 89 -9.81 -3.12 -24.26
CA GLY A 89 -9.62 -4.12 -25.30
C GLY A 89 -10.31 -3.73 -26.61
N GLY A 90 -11.39 -2.97 -26.53
CA GLY A 90 -12.26 -2.68 -27.66
C GLY A 90 -12.95 -3.94 -28.20
N ASP A 91 -14.27 -3.95 -28.28
CA ASP A 91 -15.01 -5.15 -28.67
C ASP A 91 -15.07 -5.34 -30.19
N GLN A 92 -15.44 -6.55 -30.60
CA GLN A 92 -15.60 -6.89 -32.00
C GLN A 92 -16.65 -6.00 -32.67
N PRO A 93 -16.38 -5.45 -33.87
CA PRO A 93 -17.38 -4.68 -34.62
C PRO A 93 -18.71 -5.39 -34.74
N GLY A 94 -19.79 -4.72 -34.36
CA GLY A 94 -21.15 -5.27 -34.36
C GLY A 94 -21.62 -5.88 -33.05
N HIS A 95 -20.75 -6.08 -32.09
CA HIS A 95 -21.15 -6.36 -30.70
C HIS A 95 -21.69 -5.09 -30.02
N ASN A 96 -22.72 -5.24 -29.22
CA ASN A 96 -23.35 -4.11 -28.50
C ASN A 96 -23.75 -4.46 -27.06
N HIS A 97 -23.24 -5.57 -26.53
CA HIS A 97 -23.61 -6.02 -25.19
C HIS A 97 -23.00 -5.15 -24.07
N LEU A 98 -21.86 -4.51 -24.32
CA LEU A 98 -21.22 -3.56 -23.39
C LEU A 98 -21.95 -2.22 -23.32
N ASP A 99 -22.72 -1.87 -24.33
CA ASP A 99 -23.52 -0.63 -24.38
C ASP A 99 -24.85 -0.76 -23.62
N LYS A 100 -25.19 -1.99 -23.18
CA LYS A 100 -26.40 -2.24 -22.40
C LYS A 100 -26.18 -1.72 -20.97
N GLY A 101 -26.98 -0.79 -20.56
CA GLY A 101 -26.86 -0.13 -19.27
C GLY A 101 -26.31 1.29 -19.38
N ASP A 102 -25.35 1.65 -18.55
CA ASP A 102 -24.84 3.02 -18.52
C ASP A 102 -23.86 3.37 -19.67
N GLY A 103 -23.46 2.41 -20.50
CA GLY A 103 -22.61 2.61 -21.67
C GLY A 103 -21.15 3.03 -21.38
N GLY A 104 -20.75 3.13 -20.10
CA GLY A 104 -19.36 3.46 -19.74
C GLY A 104 -18.43 2.26 -19.78
N ALA A 105 -18.98 1.05 -19.80
CA ALA A 105 -18.19 -0.19 -19.79
C ALA A 105 -17.63 -0.57 -21.18
N ASN A 106 -18.02 0.12 -22.22
CA ASN A 106 -17.44 -0.03 -23.56
C ASN A 106 -16.25 0.92 -23.71
N VAL A 107 -15.06 0.46 -23.37
CA VAL A 107 -13.82 1.26 -23.44
C VAL A 107 -13.13 0.97 -24.77
N PRO A 108 -12.97 1.96 -25.66
CA PRO A 108 -12.31 1.74 -26.95
C PRO A 108 -10.87 1.28 -26.79
N GLY A 109 -10.48 0.25 -27.54
CA GLY A 109 -9.09 -0.20 -27.62
C GLY A 109 -8.28 0.65 -28.60
N TYR A 110 -7.01 0.85 -28.30
CA TYR A 110 -6.08 1.61 -29.16
C TYR A 110 -5.60 0.85 -30.40
N LYS A 111 -5.88 -0.45 -30.52
CA LYS A 111 -5.54 -1.26 -31.67
C LYS A 111 -6.77 -2.06 -32.13
N PRO A 112 -7.64 -1.47 -32.96
CA PRO A 112 -8.95 -2.03 -33.27
C PRO A 112 -8.91 -3.37 -34.01
N THR A 113 -7.83 -3.65 -34.72
CA THR A 113 -7.65 -4.90 -35.48
C THR A 113 -6.21 -5.38 -35.44
N GLU A 114 -6.01 -6.68 -35.61
CA GLU A 114 -4.70 -7.33 -35.59
C GLU A 114 -3.68 -6.69 -36.54
N LYS A 115 -4.08 -6.42 -37.78
CA LYS A 115 -3.19 -5.88 -38.82
C LYS A 115 -3.28 -4.36 -39.01
N GLY A 116 -4.17 -3.72 -38.27
CA GLY A 116 -4.35 -2.27 -38.33
C GLY A 116 -3.29 -1.51 -37.52
N ASP A 117 -3.18 -0.23 -37.84
CA ASP A 117 -2.39 0.71 -37.05
C ASP A 117 -3.07 1.01 -35.71
N TYR A 118 -2.31 1.57 -34.79
CA TYR A 118 -2.87 2.11 -33.55
C TYR A 118 -3.74 3.34 -33.84
N ASP A 119 -4.91 3.39 -33.24
CA ASP A 119 -5.79 4.56 -33.25
C ASP A 119 -5.60 5.36 -31.94
N TRP A 120 -4.72 6.32 -31.99
CA TRP A 120 -4.45 7.20 -30.83
C TRP A 120 -5.55 8.24 -30.59
N THR A 121 -6.59 8.29 -31.40
CA THR A 121 -7.80 9.09 -31.14
C THR A 121 -8.81 8.34 -30.27
N ALA A 122 -8.67 7.02 -30.13
CA ALA A 122 -9.52 6.18 -29.28
C ALA A 122 -9.52 6.66 -27.82
N ASP A 123 -10.56 6.33 -27.09
CA ASP A 123 -10.79 6.66 -25.68
C ASP A 123 -10.49 8.12 -25.30
N PRO A 124 -11.08 9.12 -26.00
CA PRO A 124 -10.74 10.52 -25.77
C PRO A 124 -11.18 11.02 -24.40
N TYR A 125 -12.26 10.49 -23.85
CA TYR A 125 -12.91 11.04 -22.66
C TYR A 125 -12.24 10.61 -21.36
N GLN A 126 -11.96 9.32 -21.17
CA GLN A 126 -11.20 8.83 -20.01
C GLN A 126 -9.81 9.48 -20.01
N ARG A 127 -9.16 9.54 -21.18
CA ARG A 127 -7.87 10.22 -21.35
C ARG A 127 -7.93 11.71 -20.97
N THR A 128 -8.98 12.43 -21.36
CA THR A 128 -9.16 13.83 -20.96
C THR A 128 -9.18 14.00 -19.45
N ILE A 129 -9.93 13.15 -18.73
CA ILE A 129 -9.96 13.16 -17.26
C ILE A 129 -8.57 12.86 -16.69
N ALA A 130 -7.86 11.85 -17.21
CA ALA A 130 -6.51 11.51 -16.75
C ALA A 130 -5.53 12.69 -16.93
N LEU A 131 -5.56 13.37 -18.08
CA LEU A 131 -4.71 14.53 -18.36
C LEU A 131 -5.02 15.73 -17.46
N GLU A 132 -6.29 15.99 -17.17
CA GLU A 132 -6.69 17.08 -16.27
C GLU A 132 -6.30 16.76 -14.81
N LEU A 133 -6.43 15.51 -14.38
CA LEU A 133 -5.94 15.06 -13.06
C LEU A 133 -4.41 15.17 -12.97
N ALA A 134 -3.67 14.78 -14.00
CA ALA A 134 -2.22 14.92 -14.05
C ALA A 134 -1.75 16.37 -13.91
N LYS A 135 -2.50 17.32 -14.45
CA LYS A 135 -2.19 18.75 -14.33
C LYS A 135 -2.52 19.34 -12.95
N ARG A 136 -3.57 18.83 -12.30
CA ARG A 136 -4.10 19.42 -11.06
C ARG A 136 -3.47 18.82 -9.81
N VAL A 137 -3.17 17.53 -9.82
CA VAL A 137 -2.66 16.80 -8.64
C VAL A 137 -1.14 16.94 -8.57
N LYS A 138 -0.65 17.30 -7.40
CA LYS A 138 0.80 17.28 -7.16
C LYS A 138 1.27 15.84 -6.97
N ASP A 139 2.28 15.43 -7.76
CA ASP A 139 2.90 14.11 -7.72
C ASP A 139 1.87 12.95 -7.83
N PRO A 140 1.01 12.93 -8.87
CA PRO A 140 0.01 11.90 -9.03
C PRO A 140 0.65 10.55 -9.37
N ILE A 141 0.04 9.47 -8.91
CA ILE A 141 0.42 8.12 -9.30
C ILE A 141 -0.63 7.59 -10.27
N PHE A 142 -0.20 7.22 -11.45
CA PHE A 142 -1.04 6.53 -12.43
C PHE A 142 -0.64 5.05 -12.49
N GLU A 143 -1.63 4.18 -12.44
CA GLU A 143 -1.53 2.78 -12.79
C GLU A 143 -2.40 2.56 -14.04
N ALA A 144 -1.85 1.87 -15.04
CA ALA A 144 -2.67 1.33 -16.10
C ALA A 144 -3.10 -0.09 -15.75
N PHE A 145 -4.32 -0.48 -16.08
CA PHE A 145 -4.78 -1.86 -15.97
C PHE A 145 -5.63 -2.23 -17.19
N SER A 146 -5.78 -3.50 -17.44
CA SER A 146 -6.59 -3.99 -18.55
C SER A 146 -7.59 -5.04 -18.07
N ASN A 147 -8.87 -4.80 -18.37
CA ASN A 147 -9.92 -5.79 -18.10
C ASN A 147 -9.88 -6.94 -19.11
N SER A 148 -9.48 -6.67 -20.35
CA SER A 148 -9.41 -7.67 -21.41
C SER A 148 -8.38 -7.30 -22.46
N PRO A 149 -7.71 -8.30 -23.07
CA PRO A 149 -7.00 -8.09 -24.33
C PRO A 149 -7.96 -7.62 -25.44
N PRO A 150 -7.45 -6.99 -26.52
CA PRO A 150 -8.23 -6.73 -27.72
C PRO A 150 -8.99 -7.96 -28.21
N TRP A 151 -10.22 -7.76 -28.70
CA TRP A 151 -11.12 -8.85 -29.08
C TRP A 151 -10.48 -9.87 -30.02
N TRP A 152 -9.64 -9.44 -30.95
CA TRP A 152 -8.97 -10.29 -31.92
C TRP A 152 -7.87 -11.18 -31.34
N MET A 153 -7.38 -10.88 -30.11
CA MET A 153 -6.48 -11.74 -29.33
C MET A 153 -7.25 -12.78 -28.50
N THR A 154 -8.57 -12.62 -28.33
CA THR A 154 -9.36 -13.50 -27.48
C THR A 154 -9.84 -14.75 -28.22
N LYS A 155 -9.97 -15.88 -27.51
CA LYS A 155 -10.48 -17.14 -28.07
C LYS A 155 -11.94 -17.03 -28.49
N SER A 156 -12.72 -16.27 -27.75
CA SER A 156 -14.15 -16.08 -28.02
C SER A 156 -14.44 -15.00 -29.06
N GLY A 157 -13.48 -14.15 -29.42
CA GLY A 157 -13.72 -12.93 -30.19
C GLY A 157 -14.48 -11.85 -29.40
N CYS A 158 -14.56 -11.98 -28.07
CA CYS A 158 -15.34 -11.09 -27.21
C CYS A 158 -14.51 -10.62 -26.01
N VAL A 159 -14.54 -9.33 -25.71
CA VAL A 159 -13.75 -8.75 -24.60
C VAL A 159 -14.39 -8.91 -23.23
N SER A 160 -15.60 -9.47 -23.12
CA SER A 160 -16.24 -9.72 -21.84
C SER A 160 -15.95 -11.11 -21.24
N GLY A 161 -15.20 -11.94 -21.96
CA GLY A 161 -14.79 -13.26 -21.51
C GLY A 161 -15.06 -14.39 -22.48
N SER A 162 -14.88 -15.62 -22.02
CA SER A 162 -15.11 -16.84 -22.80
C SER A 162 -16.56 -17.36 -22.65
N SER A 163 -16.91 -18.39 -23.42
CA SER A 163 -18.25 -19.00 -23.33
C SER A 163 -18.57 -19.64 -21.98
N ASP A 164 -17.53 -20.11 -21.26
CA ASP A 164 -17.65 -20.87 -20.01
C ASP A 164 -16.93 -20.22 -18.81
N GLY A 165 -16.31 -19.05 -18.99
CA GLY A 165 -15.53 -18.36 -17.96
C GLY A 165 -14.11 -18.91 -17.80
N SER A 166 -13.60 -19.66 -18.78
CA SER A 166 -12.19 -20.10 -18.83
C SER A 166 -11.25 -19.01 -19.36
N ASP A 167 -9.96 -19.30 -19.39
CA ASP A 167 -8.92 -18.41 -19.91
C ASP A 167 -9.21 -18.02 -21.38
N ASN A 168 -9.30 -16.73 -21.66
CA ASN A 168 -9.79 -16.22 -22.93
C ASN A 168 -8.70 -15.67 -23.87
N LEU A 169 -7.48 -15.37 -23.39
CA LEU A 169 -6.37 -15.03 -24.29
C LEU A 169 -5.94 -16.27 -25.08
N LYS A 170 -5.73 -16.12 -26.40
CA LYS A 170 -5.14 -17.16 -27.25
C LYS A 170 -3.71 -17.44 -26.82
N SER A 171 -3.25 -18.69 -26.90
CA SER A 171 -1.96 -19.13 -26.36
C SER A 171 -0.75 -18.54 -27.08
N ASP A 172 -0.92 -18.09 -28.30
CA ASP A 172 0.08 -17.49 -29.18
C ASP A 172 0.06 -15.95 -29.21
N TYR A 173 -0.68 -15.31 -28.28
CA TYR A 173 -0.82 -13.85 -28.20
C TYR A 173 -0.35 -13.23 -26.87
N PHE A 174 0.46 -13.93 -26.09
CA PHE A 174 0.96 -13.39 -24.82
C PHE A 174 1.93 -12.22 -25.02
N ASP A 175 2.84 -12.34 -25.97
CA ASP A 175 3.79 -11.30 -26.37
C ASP A 175 3.11 -10.15 -27.13
N ASP A 176 2.12 -10.44 -27.99
CA ASP A 176 1.32 -9.40 -28.64
C ASP A 176 0.51 -8.56 -27.66
N PHE A 177 -0.08 -9.20 -26.63
CA PHE A 177 -0.80 -8.48 -25.58
C PHE A 177 0.16 -7.66 -24.70
N ALA A 178 1.34 -8.20 -24.39
CA ALA A 178 2.40 -7.47 -23.69
C ALA A 178 2.88 -6.27 -24.53
N ASP A 179 3.05 -6.45 -25.85
CA ASP A 179 3.41 -5.37 -26.77
C ASP A 179 2.34 -4.28 -26.80
N TYR A 180 1.06 -4.66 -26.91
CA TYR A 180 -0.07 -3.74 -26.88
C TYR A 180 -0.07 -2.86 -25.62
N LEU A 181 0.00 -3.47 -24.44
CA LEU A 181 -0.02 -2.75 -23.17
C LEU A 181 1.19 -1.83 -23.01
N SER A 182 2.38 -2.32 -23.38
CA SER A 182 3.62 -1.55 -23.27
C SER A 182 3.70 -0.42 -24.30
N GLU A 183 3.11 -0.59 -25.50
CA GLU A 183 3.05 0.46 -26.53
C GLU A 183 2.12 1.60 -26.10
N VAL A 184 0.95 1.25 -25.53
CA VAL A 184 0.05 2.26 -24.95
C VAL A 184 0.75 3.01 -23.83
N ALA A 185 1.44 2.31 -22.92
CA ALA A 185 2.17 2.95 -21.84
C ALA A 185 3.30 3.88 -22.36
N LEU A 186 4.00 3.46 -23.43
CA LEU A 186 5.02 4.29 -24.06
C LEU A 186 4.44 5.54 -24.70
N HIS A 187 3.31 5.41 -25.38
CA HIS A 187 2.62 6.54 -26.01
C HIS A 187 2.12 7.55 -24.96
N PHE A 188 1.52 7.08 -23.86
CA PHE A 188 1.12 7.94 -22.74
C PHE A 188 2.30 8.75 -22.20
N LYS A 189 3.46 8.10 -22.03
CA LYS A 189 4.65 8.78 -21.53
C LYS A 189 5.19 9.81 -22.52
N LYS A 190 5.31 9.45 -23.79
CA LYS A 190 5.97 10.29 -24.80
C LYS A 190 5.10 11.44 -25.30
N GLU A 191 3.83 11.16 -25.58
CA GLU A 191 2.95 12.09 -26.27
C GLU A 191 2.00 12.81 -25.31
N TRP A 192 1.60 12.14 -24.20
CA TRP A 192 0.63 12.72 -23.26
C TRP A 192 1.21 13.06 -21.90
N GLY A 193 2.50 12.80 -21.66
CA GLY A 193 3.20 13.22 -20.46
C GLY A 193 2.78 12.49 -19.17
N ILE A 194 2.09 11.35 -19.28
CA ILE A 194 1.72 10.50 -18.15
C ILE A 194 2.61 9.26 -18.15
N THR A 195 3.40 9.08 -17.09
CA THR A 195 4.14 7.85 -16.85
C THR A 195 3.34 6.97 -15.90
N PHE A 196 2.94 5.79 -16.35
CA PHE A 196 2.35 4.79 -15.47
C PHE A 196 3.44 4.19 -14.59
N ARG A 197 3.21 4.15 -13.28
CA ARG A 197 4.13 3.48 -12.36
C ARG A 197 4.09 1.97 -12.53
N THR A 198 2.91 1.45 -12.75
CA THR A 198 2.70 0.02 -13.05
C THR A 198 1.68 -0.16 -14.16
N VAL A 199 1.81 -1.30 -14.85
CA VAL A 199 0.81 -1.83 -15.76
C VAL A 199 0.33 -3.17 -15.20
N GLU A 200 -0.98 -3.28 -14.99
CA GLU A 200 -1.66 -4.49 -14.52
C GLU A 200 -2.31 -5.19 -15.73
N PRO A 201 -1.85 -6.39 -16.14
CA PRO A 201 -2.39 -7.07 -17.33
C PRO A 201 -3.69 -7.83 -17.05
N PHE A 202 -4.18 -7.80 -15.81
CA PHE A 202 -5.32 -8.56 -15.35
C PHE A 202 -6.35 -7.66 -14.65
N ASN A 203 -7.57 -8.18 -14.55
CA ASN A 203 -8.58 -7.78 -13.60
C ASN A 203 -9.40 -9.02 -13.23
N GLU A 204 -9.38 -9.40 -11.96
CA GLU A 204 -10.09 -10.57 -11.42
C GLU A 204 -9.86 -11.87 -12.22
N PRO A 205 -8.60 -12.20 -12.52
CA PRO A 205 -8.26 -13.19 -13.54
C PRO A 205 -8.72 -14.62 -13.21
N SER A 206 -8.87 -14.96 -11.92
CA SER A 206 -9.35 -16.28 -11.50
C SER A 206 -10.88 -16.41 -11.47
N ALA A 207 -11.61 -15.32 -11.73
CA ALA A 207 -13.06 -15.30 -11.68
C ALA A 207 -13.71 -16.16 -12.76
N GLY A 208 -14.81 -16.83 -12.40
CA GLY A 208 -15.57 -17.68 -13.32
C GLY A 208 -16.73 -16.99 -14.04
N TRP A 209 -16.96 -15.70 -13.76
CA TRP A 209 -18.07 -14.93 -14.35
C TRP A 209 -17.72 -14.18 -15.63
N TRP A 210 -16.44 -14.14 -16.04
CA TRP A 210 -16.04 -13.52 -17.29
C TRP A 210 -16.52 -14.35 -18.48
N LYS A 211 -17.69 -14.00 -18.98
CA LYS A 211 -18.36 -14.72 -20.06
C LYS A 211 -18.66 -13.82 -21.23
N SER A 212 -18.58 -14.39 -22.44
CA SER A 212 -18.98 -13.70 -23.67
C SER A 212 -20.42 -13.19 -23.56
N ASN A 213 -20.68 -12.02 -24.11
CA ASN A 213 -21.91 -11.25 -23.96
C ASN A 213 -22.18 -10.70 -22.52
N GLY A 214 -21.18 -10.63 -21.64
CA GLY A 214 -21.24 -9.89 -20.38
C GLY A 214 -21.43 -8.39 -20.60
N GLY A 215 -21.85 -7.67 -19.57
CA GLY A 215 -22.10 -6.23 -19.61
C GLY A 215 -20.87 -5.35 -19.37
N GLN A 216 -19.69 -5.95 -19.23
CA GLN A 216 -18.42 -5.26 -19.03
C GLN A 216 -17.26 -6.09 -19.59
N GLU A 217 -16.12 -5.44 -19.86
CA GLU A 217 -14.89 -6.14 -20.22
C GLU A 217 -14.43 -7.05 -19.08
N GLY A 218 -13.83 -8.18 -19.41
CA GLY A 218 -13.24 -9.12 -18.50
C GLY A 218 -12.62 -10.32 -19.19
N CYS A 219 -11.56 -10.86 -18.61
CA CYS A 219 -10.85 -11.98 -19.20
C CYS A 219 -10.41 -12.97 -18.12
N GLY A 220 -10.85 -14.23 -18.23
CA GLY A 220 -10.29 -15.32 -17.45
C GLY A 220 -8.80 -15.50 -17.75
N PHE A 221 -8.00 -15.59 -16.69
CA PHE A 221 -6.55 -15.77 -16.71
C PHE A 221 -6.13 -16.61 -15.50
N LYS A 222 -6.75 -17.77 -15.32
CA LYS A 222 -6.55 -18.65 -14.15
C LYS A 222 -5.17 -19.28 -14.15
N ASN A 223 -4.69 -19.58 -15.35
CA ASN A 223 -3.41 -20.21 -15.58
C ASN A 223 -2.44 -19.19 -16.22
N ASN A 224 -1.15 -19.49 -16.20
CA ASN A 224 -0.15 -18.73 -16.94
C ASN A 224 0.01 -17.25 -16.54
N GLN A 225 -0.48 -16.82 -15.37
CA GLN A 225 -0.27 -15.44 -14.89
C GLN A 225 1.22 -15.08 -14.84
N SER A 226 2.07 -15.98 -14.31
CA SER A 226 3.53 -15.76 -14.31
C SER A 226 4.10 -15.53 -15.70
N GLN A 227 3.63 -16.24 -16.72
CA GLN A 227 4.07 -16.06 -18.11
C GLN A 227 3.70 -14.66 -18.61
N MET A 228 2.45 -14.23 -18.40
CA MET A 228 2.00 -12.91 -18.83
C MET A 228 2.79 -11.78 -18.15
N ILE A 229 3.06 -11.90 -16.86
CA ILE A 229 3.89 -10.94 -16.10
C ILE A 229 5.29 -10.86 -16.71
N VAL A 230 5.89 -12.00 -17.07
CA VAL A 230 7.21 -12.06 -17.69
C VAL A 230 7.22 -11.42 -19.06
N GLU A 231 6.25 -11.75 -19.92
CA GLU A 231 6.18 -11.17 -21.28
C GLU A 231 5.95 -9.65 -21.22
N LEU A 232 5.06 -9.17 -20.32
CA LEU A 232 4.87 -7.73 -20.13
C LEU A 232 6.14 -7.06 -19.58
N GLY A 233 6.80 -7.67 -18.61
CA GLY A 233 8.07 -7.15 -18.07
C GLY A 233 9.16 -7.04 -19.12
N LYS A 234 9.29 -8.05 -20.01
CA LYS A 234 10.21 -8.02 -21.15
C LYS A 234 9.85 -6.92 -22.15
N ALA A 235 8.57 -6.76 -22.49
CA ALA A 235 8.11 -5.73 -23.42
C ALA A 235 8.36 -4.31 -22.86
N LEU A 236 8.04 -4.06 -21.59
CA LEU A 236 8.35 -2.79 -20.90
C LEU A 236 9.86 -2.50 -20.92
N LYS A 237 10.69 -3.52 -20.64
CA LYS A 237 12.14 -3.40 -20.68
C LYS A 237 12.68 -3.11 -22.08
N ALA A 238 12.18 -3.80 -23.10
CA ALA A 238 12.57 -3.60 -24.50
C ALA A 238 12.25 -2.18 -24.99
N LYS A 239 11.15 -1.59 -24.52
CA LYS A 239 10.75 -0.20 -24.83
C LYS A 239 11.43 0.86 -23.93
N GLY A 240 12.30 0.45 -23.02
CA GLY A 240 13.02 1.36 -22.10
C GLY A 240 12.12 1.99 -21.02
N LEU A 241 10.99 1.38 -20.72
CA LEU A 241 10.06 1.81 -19.67
C LEU A 241 10.42 1.24 -18.30
N PHE A 242 10.86 -0.02 -18.23
CA PHE A 242 11.29 -0.65 -16.99
C PHE A 242 12.66 -0.12 -16.53
N PRO A 243 12.88 0.16 -15.23
CA PRO A 243 12.01 -0.10 -14.08
C PRO A 243 11.05 1.04 -13.70
N GLU A 244 11.04 2.17 -14.39
CA GLU A 244 10.19 3.32 -14.07
C GLU A 244 8.69 2.95 -14.17
N THR A 245 8.34 2.19 -15.21
CA THR A 245 7.08 1.48 -15.34
C THR A 245 7.34 0.00 -15.14
N SER A 246 6.76 -0.58 -14.10
CA SER A 246 6.89 -1.99 -13.73
C SER A 246 5.54 -2.72 -13.88
N VAL A 247 5.47 -3.98 -13.48
CA VAL A 247 4.23 -4.76 -13.51
C VAL A 247 3.60 -4.78 -12.12
N SER A 248 2.28 -4.68 -12.05
CA SER A 248 1.46 -5.06 -10.90
C SER A 248 0.67 -6.33 -11.22
N ALA A 249 0.35 -7.10 -10.22
CA ALA A 249 -0.49 -8.32 -10.22
C ALA A 249 -0.79 -8.69 -8.75
N ALA A 250 -1.79 -9.49 -8.42
CA ALA A 250 -2.65 -10.36 -9.17
C ALA A 250 -4.05 -9.77 -9.47
N ASP A 251 -4.43 -8.69 -8.81
CA ASP A 251 -5.71 -7.98 -8.97
C ASP A 251 -6.95 -8.90 -8.82
N GLU A 252 -6.88 -9.84 -7.89
CA GLU A 252 -7.92 -10.84 -7.64
C GLU A 252 -9.03 -10.28 -6.76
N THR A 253 -10.27 -10.70 -7.00
CA THR A 253 -11.46 -10.31 -6.21
C THR A 253 -11.32 -10.62 -4.73
N ASN A 254 -10.61 -11.71 -4.40
CA ASN A 254 -10.47 -12.28 -3.06
C ASN A 254 -9.01 -12.23 -2.62
N ILE A 255 -8.75 -11.70 -1.42
CA ILE A 255 -7.40 -11.54 -0.88
C ILE A 255 -6.67 -12.89 -0.73
N GLY A 256 -7.39 -13.95 -0.37
CA GLY A 256 -6.80 -15.31 -0.28
C GLY A 256 -6.39 -15.88 -1.63
N THR A 257 -7.18 -15.57 -2.67
CA THR A 257 -6.83 -15.94 -4.05
C THR A 257 -5.60 -15.15 -4.53
N ALA A 258 -5.55 -13.85 -4.26
CA ALA A 258 -4.37 -13.02 -4.56
C ALA A 258 -3.10 -13.56 -3.87
N LEU A 259 -3.20 -13.94 -2.59
CA LEU A 259 -2.11 -14.60 -1.85
C LEU A 259 -1.66 -15.90 -2.52
N SER A 260 -2.60 -16.74 -2.94
CA SER A 260 -2.31 -18.02 -3.59
C SER A 260 -1.58 -17.81 -4.91
N GLN A 261 -2.07 -16.92 -5.76
CA GLN A 261 -1.44 -16.59 -7.05
C GLN A 261 -0.04 -16.00 -6.85
N PHE A 262 0.08 -15.01 -5.96
CA PHE A 262 1.36 -14.36 -5.66
C PHE A 262 2.43 -15.34 -5.15
N ASN A 263 2.04 -16.31 -4.34
CA ASN A 263 2.96 -17.36 -3.87
C ASN A 263 3.40 -18.30 -5.00
N GLY A 264 2.58 -18.47 -6.02
CA GLY A 264 2.85 -19.28 -7.21
C GLY A 264 3.71 -18.59 -8.28
N TYR A 265 3.92 -17.27 -8.20
CA TYR A 265 4.68 -16.55 -9.22
C TYR A 265 6.15 -16.94 -9.26
N SER A 266 6.67 -17.09 -10.47
CA SER A 266 8.09 -17.41 -10.70
C SER A 266 9.01 -16.28 -10.23
N LYS A 267 10.28 -16.61 -9.93
CA LYS A 267 11.30 -15.60 -9.58
C LYS A 267 11.45 -14.55 -10.69
N GLU A 268 11.35 -14.96 -11.95
CA GLU A 268 11.43 -14.04 -13.09
C GLU A 268 10.23 -13.07 -13.11
N ALA A 269 9.01 -13.57 -12.93
CA ALA A 269 7.81 -12.73 -12.83
C ALA A 269 7.94 -11.71 -11.68
N LEU A 270 8.33 -12.18 -10.50
CA LEU A 270 8.56 -11.31 -9.33
C LEU A 270 9.63 -10.24 -9.58
N SER A 271 10.62 -10.49 -10.46
CA SER A 271 11.65 -9.50 -10.77
C SER A 271 11.12 -8.30 -11.58
N TYR A 272 10.02 -8.46 -12.30
CA TYR A 272 9.36 -7.38 -13.03
C TYR A 272 8.27 -6.67 -12.24
N MET A 273 7.81 -7.28 -11.14
CA MET A 273 6.75 -6.71 -10.31
C MET A 273 7.28 -5.64 -9.35
N PHE A 274 6.52 -4.55 -9.20
CA PHE A 274 6.74 -3.52 -8.19
C PHE A 274 5.85 -3.76 -6.95
N GLN A 275 4.61 -4.14 -7.16
CA GLN A 275 3.60 -4.28 -6.12
C GLN A 275 2.67 -5.47 -6.37
N VAL A 276 1.99 -5.90 -5.31
CA VAL A 276 0.88 -6.84 -5.36
C VAL A 276 -0.41 -6.06 -5.24
N ASN A 277 -1.28 -6.19 -6.23
CA ASN A 277 -2.63 -5.67 -6.22
C ASN A 277 -3.62 -6.75 -5.74
N THR A 278 -4.62 -6.36 -4.98
CA THR A 278 -5.75 -7.20 -4.58
C THR A 278 -6.99 -6.37 -4.37
N HIS A 279 -8.14 -6.93 -4.71
CA HIS A 279 -9.41 -6.37 -4.30
C HIS A 279 -9.76 -6.82 -2.88
N SER A 280 -10.53 -6.01 -2.17
CA SER A 280 -10.98 -6.32 -0.80
C SER A 280 -12.46 -6.69 -0.72
N TYR A 281 -13.02 -7.30 -1.80
CA TYR A 281 -14.41 -7.75 -1.79
C TYR A 281 -14.64 -8.90 -0.81
N SER A 282 -13.65 -9.79 -0.67
CA SER A 282 -13.73 -10.95 0.24
C SER A 282 -12.34 -11.45 0.63
N GLY A 283 -12.29 -12.49 1.49
CA GLY A 283 -11.03 -13.11 1.92
C GLY A 283 -10.27 -12.31 2.98
N GLY A 284 -10.97 -11.51 3.79
CA GLY A 284 -10.38 -10.61 4.80
C GLY A 284 -9.43 -11.27 5.80
N ASP A 285 -9.63 -12.53 6.11
CA ASP A 285 -8.77 -13.29 7.02
C ASP A 285 -7.34 -13.49 6.48
N SER A 286 -7.17 -13.34 5.15
CA SER A 286 -5.87 -13.47 4.48
C SER A 286 -5.05 -12.17 4.45
N ARG A 287 -5.55 -11.03 4.94
CA ARG A 287 -4.88 -9.72 4.91
C ARG A 287 -3.44 -9.77 5.44
N LYS A 288 -3.29 -10.29 6.65
CA LYS A 288 -1.97 -10.40 7.30
C LYS A 288 -1.03 -11.34 6.55
N ALA A 289 -1.55 -12.44 6.03
CA ALA A 289 -0.75 -13.42 5.29
C ALA A 289 -0.27 -12.85 3.95
N LEU A 290 -1.12 -12.09 3.23
CA LEU A 290 -0.74 -11.40 2.00
C LEU A 290 0.35 -10.35 2.25
N PHE A 291 0.19 -9.53 3.29
CA PHE A 291 1.23 -8.58 3.69
C PHE A 291 2.56 -9.29 3.97
N ASN A 292 2.56 -10.34 4.78
CA ASN A 292 3.79 -11.06 5.14
C ASN A 292 4.49 -11.65 3.90
N ALA A 293 3.72 -12.24 2.99
CA ALA A 293 4.25 -12.81 1.75
C ALA A 293 4.86 -11.73 0.83
N ALA A 294 4.18 -10.60 0.67
CA ALA A 294 4.65 -9.48 -0.14
C ALA A 294 5.89 -8.83 0.47
N PHE A 295 5.85 -8.57 1.79
CA PHE A 295 6.95 -7.95 2.53
C PHE A 295 8.23 -8.80 2.48
N ALA A 296 8.11 -10.11 2.63
CA ALA A 296 9.23 -11.04 2.53
C ALA A 296 9.93 -11.02 1.15
N LYS A 297 9.20 -10.65 0.10
CA LYS A 297 9.70 -10.53 -1.28
C LYS A 297 9.98 -9.08 -1.70
N ASP A 298 10.01 -8.15 -0.75
CA ASP A 298 10.20 -6.70 -0.96
C ASP A 298 9.20 -6.09 -1.95
N LYS A 299 7.92 -6.47 -1.80
CA LYS A 299 6.82 -5.95 -2.62
C LYS A 299 5.86 -5.15 -1.76
N LYS A 300 5.32 -4.08 -2.34
CA LYS A 300 4.23 -3.30 -1.75
C LYS A 300 2.91 -4.04 -1.93
N VAL A 301 1.94 -3.75 -1.08
CA VAL A 301 0.57 -4.24 -1.23
C VAL A 301 -0.34 -3.06 -1.50
N TRP A 302 -1.12 -3.12 -2.57
CA TRP A 302 -2.19 -2.19 -2.83
C TRP A 302 -3.54 -2.87 -2.66
N GLN A 303 -4.43 -2.22 -1.95
CA GLN A 303 -5.84 -2.45 -2.14
C GLN A 303 -6.23 -1.66 -3.39
N SER A 304 -6.36 -2.36 -4.52
CA SER A 304 -6.50 -1.78 -5.86
C SER A 304 -7.95 -1.56 -6.26
N GLU A 305 -8.89 -2.25 -5.59
CA GLU A 305 -10.32 -2.11 -5.87
C GLU A 305 -11.18 -2.67 -4.73
N THR A 306 -12.26 -2.00 -4.38
CA THR A 306 -13.35 -2.58 -3.58
C THR A 306 -14.63 -1.75 -3.68
N GLY A 307 -15.74 -2.39 -3.31
CA GLY A 307 -17.06 -1.84 -3.24
C GLY A 307 -17.96 -2.69 -2.34
N PRO A 308 -19.25 -2.40 -2.20
CA PRO A 308 -20.16 -3.05 -1.24
C PRO A 308 -20.75 -4.38 -1.74
N LEU A 309 -20.05 -5.13 -2.60
CA LEU A 309 -20.59 -6.36 -3.22
C LEU A 309 -21.05 -7.40 -2.19
N HIS A 310 -20.31 -7.58 -1.13
CA HIS A 310 -20.58 -8.59 -0.08
C HIS A 310 -20.92 -7.95 1.26
N LYS A 311 -21.55 -6.74 1.24
CA LYS A 311 -22.05 -6.16 2.48
C LYS A 311 -23.14 -7.04 3.07
N GLU A 312 -22.96 -7.45 4.30
CA GLU A 312 -23.89 -8.26 5.07
C GLU A 312 -24.54 -7.43 6.19
N GLY A 313 -25.79 -7.83 6.58
CA GLY A 313 -26.52 -7.22 7.68
C GLY A 313 -27.04 -5.81 7.40
N ASP A 314 -27.52 -5.16 8.46
CA ASP A 314 -28.21 -3.86 8.41
C ASP A 314 -27.26 -2.66 8.52
N GLU A 315 -25.96 -2.88 8.59
CA GLU A 315 -24.97 -1.81 8.69
C GLU A 315 -25.00 -0.92 7.45
N ASN A 316 -24.95 0.39 7.66
CA ASN A 316 -24.88 1.35 6.57
C ASN A 316 -23.62 1.11 5.72
N ILE A 317 -23.76 1.17 4.40
CA ILE A 317 -22.68 0.91 3.43
C ILE A 317 -21.44 1.79 3.68
N ALA A 318 -21.62 3.06 4.03
CA ALA A 318 -20.49 3.95 4.32
C ALA A 318 -19.72 3.48 5.57
N LEU A 319 -20.42 3.05 6.62
CA LEU A 319 -19.80 2.54 7.84
C LEU A 319 -19.15 1.18 7.63
N TRP A 320 -19.78 0.30 6.83
CA TRP A 320 -19.17 -0.96 6.41
C TRP A 320 -17.86 -0.71 5.64
N MET A 321 -17.87 0.22 4.68
CA MET A 321 -16.69 0.58 3.90
C MET A 321 -15.58 1.16 4.79
N ALA A 322 -15.93 1.98 5.80
CA ALA A 322 -14.97 2.48 6.77
C ALA A 322 -14.26 1.33 7.53
N ASN A 323 -14.97 0.23 7.82
CA ASN A 323 -14.37 -0.97 8.40
C ASN A 323 -13.37 -1.64 7.46
N VAL A 324 -13.72 -1.78 6.19
CA VAL A 324 -12.80 -2.34 5.16
C VAL A 324 -11.53 -1.51 5.08
N ILE A 325 -11.66 -0.18 5.01
CA ILE A 325 -10.50 0.74 4.99
C ILE A 325 -9.61 0.53 6.23
N ILE A 326 -10.20 0.50 7.42
CA ILE A 326 -9.45 0.32 8.67
C ILE A 326 -8.69 -1.01 8.66
N GLN A 327 -9.35 -2.10 8.28
CA GLN A 327 -8.72 -3.42 8.22
C GLN A 327 -7.62 -3.50 7.15
N ASP A 328 -7.83 -2.93 5.98
CA ASP A 328 -6.82 -2.92 4.91
C ASP A 328 -5.58 -2.13 5.32
N LEU A 329 -5.74 -0.98 5.98
CA LEU A 329 -4.60 -0.19 6.46
C LEU A 329 -3.87 -0.84 7.65
N ARG A 330 -4.60 -1.50 8.58
CA ARG A 330 -4.02 -2.08 9.80
C ARG A 330 -3.50 -3.50 9.60
N ASP A 331 -4.29 -4.36 8.96
CA ASP A 331 -4.04 -5.80 8.92
C ASP A 331 -3.34 -6.22 7.63
N MET A 332 -3.80 -5.73 6.48
CA MET A 332 -3.12 -5.92 5.19
C MET A 332 -1.94 -4.97 4.99
N LYS A 333 -1.88 -3.88 5.78
CA LYS A 333 -0.85 -2.84 5.68
C LYS A 333 -0.72 -2.31 4.26
N ALA A 334 -1.86 -2.08 3.62
CA ALA A 334 -1.93 -1.59 2.26
C ALA A 334 -1.20 -0.25 2.13
N ASN A 335 -0.27 -0.16 1.18
CA ASN A 335 0.45 1.08 0.86
C ASN A 335 -0.43 2.10 0.15
N ALA A 336 -1.46 1.64 -0.55
CA ALA A 336 -2.46 2.49 -1.19
C ALA A 336 -3.86 1.89 -1.06
N TRP A 337 -4.86 2.74 -1.13
CA TRP A 337 -6.25 2.32 -1.11
C TRP A 337 -7.03 3.01 -2.24
N VAL A 338 -7.60 2.20 -3.15
CA VAL A 338 -8.24 2.68 -4.38
C VAL A 338 -9.71 2.26 -4.38
N ASP A 339 -10.61 3.24 -4.47
CA ASP A 339 -12.05 3.03 -4.59
C ASP A 339 -12.39 2.47 -5.98
N TRP A 340 -13.38 1.55 -6.05
CA TRP A 340 -13.76 1.01 -7.35
C TRP A 340 -14.12 2.14 -8.28
N GLN A 341 -15.09 3.04 -7.89
CA GLN A 341 -15.33 4.19 -8.74
C GLN A 341 -16.05 5.37 -8.08
N ILE A 342 -15.80 6.53 -8.65
CA ILE A 342 -16.40 7.80 -8.20
C ILE A 342 -17.89 7.87 -8.56
N GLY A 343 -18.25 7.49 -9.78
CA GLY A 343 -19.61 7.58 -10.29
C GLY A 343 -20.12 6.24 -10.82
N ASP A 344 -21.35 5.90 -10.47
CA ASP A 344 -22.07 4.69 -10.91
C ASP A 344 -23.57 4.97 -10.97
N PRO A 345 -24.34 4.37 -11.88
CA PRO A 345 -25.80 4.45 -11.85
C PRO A 345 -26.39 3.93 -10.55
N ALA A 346 -25.85 2.84 -10.01
CA ALA A 346 -26.31 2.25 -8.76
C ALA A 346 -25.77 3.05 -7.55
N GLU A 347 -26.68 3.46 -6.66
CA GLU A 347 -26.38 4.33 -5.53
C GLU A 347 -25.29 3.76 -4.61
N ASN A 348 -25.32 2.47 -4.38
CA ASN A 348 -24.40 1.80 -3.47
C ASN A 348 -22.94 1.80 -3.98
N TRP A 349 -22.75 1.88 -5.29
CA TRP A 349 -21.44 1.76 -5.94
C TRP A 349 -20.74 3.10 -6.20
N ARG A 350 -21.40 4.23 -5.94
CA ARG A 350 -20.85 5.55 -6.24
C ARG A 350 -20.54 6.35 -4.98
N SER A 351 -19.56 7.22 -5.08
CA SER A 351 -19.29 8.30 -4.12
C SER A 351 -19.95 9.62 -4.56
N LEU A 352 -20.09 9.84 -5.85
CA LEU A 352 -20.77 10.98 -6.47
C LEU A 352 -21.89 10.52 -7.39
N ALA A 353 -23.10 11.04 -7.20
CA ALA A 353 -24.19 10.87 -8.15
C ALA A 353 -23.98 11.82 -9.34
N LEU A 354 -23.57 11.28 -10.48
CA LEU A 354 -23.29 12.06 -11.68
C LEU A 354 -24.56 12.23 -12.52
N ASN A 355 -24.86 13.46 -12.91
CA ASN A 355 -25.93 13.76 -13.88
C ASN A 355 -25.28 14.23 -15.19
N HIS A 356 -25.11 13.31 -16.14
CA HIS A 356 -24.40 13.58 -17.39
C HIS A 356 -25.12 14.59 -18.28
N SER A 357 -26.44 14.63 -18.28
CA SER A 357 -27.23 15.57 -19.11
C SER A 357 -27.14 17.01 -18.61
N LYS A 358 -27.07 17.19 -17.27
CA LYS A 358 -26.90 18.51 -16.63
C LYS A 358 -25.44 18.84 -16.35
N GLN A 359 -24.55 17.87 -16.50
CA GLN A 359 -23.12 17.98 -16.17
C GLN A 359 -22.89 18.45 -14.72
N THR A 360 -23.61 17.84 -13.78
CA THR A 360 -23.56 18.14 -12.35
C THR A 360 -23.34 16.87 -11.54
N PHE A 361 -22.93 17.02 -10.30
CA PHE A 361 -22.77 15.89 -9.37
C PHE A 361 -23.28 16.24 -7.99
N THR A 362 -23.61 15.21 -7.21
CA THR A 362 -24.04 15.33 -5.81
C THR A 362 -23.28 14.30 -4.98
N PRO A 363 -22.52 14.71 -3.93
CA PRO A 363 -21.89 13.79 -3.00
C PRO A 363 -22.90 13.00 -2.18
N ASN A 364 -22.61 11.71 -1.94
CA ASN A 364 -23.39 10.87 -1.05
C ASN A 364 -22.64 10.55 0.26
N ALA A 365 -23.18 9.66 1.10
CA ALA A 365 -22.57 9.26 2.37
C ALA A 365 -21.13 8.71 2.19
N ARG A 366 -20.87 7.89 1.15
CA ARG A 366 -19.53 7.34 0.90
C ARG A 366 -18.49 8.43 0.65
N TYR A 367 -18.84 9.46 -0.10
CA TYR A 367 -17.94 10.59 -0.35
C TYR A 367 -17.45 11.23 0.96
N TYR A 368 -18.37 11.57 1.85
CA TYR A 368 -18.01 12.21 3.12
C TYR A 368 -17.30 11.26 4.07
N MET A 369 -17.63 9.98 4.04
CA MET A 369 -16.92 8.95 4.80
C MET A 369 -15.47 8.79 4.29
N HIS A 370 -15.26 8.71 2.97
CA HIS A 370 -13.92 8.67 2.41
C HIS A 370 -13.11 9.92 2.76
N ALA A 371 -13.72 11.11 2.69
CA ALA A 371 -13.10 12.37 3.07
C ALA A 371 -12.65 12.39 4.55
N ALA A 372 -13.32 11.67 5.44
CA ALA A 372 -12.91 11.53 6.85
C ALA A 372 -11.56 10.80 7.00
N PHE A 373 -11.16 9.99 6.04
CA PHE A 373 -9.84 9.35 5.98
C PHE A 373 -8.90 10.14 5.06
N SER A 374 -9.29 10.38 3.83
CA SER A 374 -8.39 10.77 2.75
C SER A 374 -7.84 12.20 2.87
N ARG A 375 -8.59 13.12 3.45
CA ARG A 375 -8.12 14.48 3.74
C ARG A 375 -7.06 14.52 4.85
N TYR A 376 -7.05 13.52 5.74
CA TYR A 376 -6.25 13.54 6.96
C TYR A 376 -5.09 12.56 6.92
N ILE A 377 -5.26 11.32 6.47
CA ILE A 377 -4.17 10.37 6.22
C ILE A 377 -3.65 10.64 4.81
N ARG A 378 -2.64 11.48 4.69
CA ARG A 378 -2.11 11.97 3.41
C ARG A 378 -0.96 11.10 2.89
N PRO A 379 -0.61 11.17 1.60
CA PRO A 379 0.59 10.54 1.06
C PRO A 379 1.82 10.84 1.92
N GLY A 380 2.64 9.81 2.17
CA GLY A 380 3.79 9.89 3.05
C GLY A 380 3.50 9.62 4.53
N SER A 381 2.23 9.54 4.94
CA SER A 381 1.85 9.16 6.31
C SER A 381 2.35 7.76 6.64
N ARG A 382 2.89 7.59 7.85
CA ARG A 382 3.31 6.29 8.40
C ARG A 382 2.18 5.72 9.23
N ILE A 383 1.63 4.57 8.84
CA ILE A 383 0.67 3.86 9.69
C ILE A 383 1.42 3.30 10.89
N ILE A 384 0.84 3.48 12.08
CA ILE A 384 1.37 3.01 13.36
C ILE A 384 0.34 2.14 14.07
N ASP A 385 0.80 1.44 15.10
CA ASP A 385 -0.07 0.52 15.84
C ASP A 385 -1.12 1.27 16.68
N SER A 386 -2.32 0.74 16.61
CA SER A 386 -3.38 0.97 17.60
C SER A 386 -3.98 -0.40 17.94
N ASP A 387 -4.10 -0.73 19.22
CA ASP A 387 -4.58 -2.03 19.67
C ASP A 387 -6.11 -2.21 19.58
N ASN A 388 -6.77 -1.40 18.76
CA ASN A 388 -8.22 -1.39 18.60
C ASN A 388 -8.66 -1.60 17.14
N GLY A 389 -9.55 -2.58 16.92
CA GLY A 389 -10.04 -2.96 15.59
C GLY A 389 -10.88 -1.90 14.85
N ASN A 390 -11.40 -0.90 15.55
CA ASN A 390 -12.18 0.20 14.98
C ASN A 390 -11.37 1.50 14.83
N THR A 391 -10.05 1.44 15.04
CA THR A 391 -9.18 2.63 15.00
C THR A 391 -8.01 2.40 14.06
N VAL A 392 -7.70 3.39 13.23
CA VAL A 392 -6.43 3.49 12.51
C VAL A 392 -5.68 4.72 13.00
N ALA A 393 -4.37 4.57 13.21
CA ALA A 393 -3.47 5.63 13.62
C ALA A 393 -2.39 5.85 12.56
N ALA A 394 -2.08 7.11 12.27
CA ALA A 394 -1.07 7.49 11.29
C ALA A 394 -0.27 8.71 11.74
N LEU A 395 1.04 8.68 11.52
CA LEU A 395 1.92 9.83 11.66
C LEU A 395 2.13 10.48 10.29
N ARG A 396 1.75 11.74 10.16
CA ARG A 396 1.95 12.53 8.95
C ARG A 396 3.40 13.02 8.83
N PRO A 397 3.87 13.34 7.62
CA PRO A 397 5.21 13.91 7.42
C PRO A 397 5.44 15.24 8.15
N ASP A 398 4.38 15.99 8.47
CA ASP A 398 4.43 17.25 9.21
C ASP A 398 4.51 17.06 10.74
N GLY A 399 4.58 15.82 11.23
CA GLY A 399 4.62 15.50 12.66
C GLY A 399 3.27 15.50 13.35
N SER A 400 2.15 15.47 12.60
CA SER A 400 0.82 15.33 13.20
C SER A 400 0.44 13.86 13.37
N LEU A 401 -0.18 13.51 14.50
CA LEU A 401 -0.87 12.22 14.69
C LEU A 401 -2.31 12.33 14.22
N VAL A 402 -2.71 11.42 13.36
CA VAL A 402 -4.10 11.24 12.91
C VAL A 402 -4.67 9.97 13.52
N LEU A 403 -5.82 10.08 14.18
CA LEU A 403 -6.60 8.95 14.68
C LEU A 403 -7.96 8.96 14.00
N VAL A 404 -8.33 7.88 13.32
CA VAL A 404 -9.66 7.71 12.74
C VAL A 404 -10.38 6.58 13.45
N VAL A 405 -11.54 6.87 14.02
CA VAL A 405 -12.33 5.96 14.86
C VAL A 405 -13.69 5.74 14.23
N ARG A 406 -14.05 4.49 14.03
CA ARG A 406 -15.37 4.08 13.55
C ARG A 406 -16.22 3.60 14.72
N ASN A 407 -17.44 4.09 14.82
CA ASN A 407 -18.49 3.51 15.66
C ASN A 407 -19.71 3.16 14.79
N ALA A 408 -19.87 1.88 14.45
CA ALA A 408 -21.02 1.40 13.69
C ALA A 408 -22.17 0.89 14.57
N SER A 409 -22.00 0.90 15.90
CA SER A 409 -23.04 0.45 16.80
C SER A 409 -24.22 1.44 16.88
N GLY A 410 -25.34 0.97 17.40
CA GLY A 410 -26.53 1.80 17.64
C GLY A 410 -26.46 2.68 18.91
N SER A 411 -25.30 2.73 19.59
CA SER A 411 -25.10 3.52 20.82
C SER A 411 -23.73 4.21 20.81
N ASP A 412 -23.63 5.23 21.64
CA ASP A 412 -22.39 5.96 21.86
C ASP A 412 -21.33 5.06 22.52
N VAL A 413 -20.08 5.20 22.11
CA VAL A 413 -18.93 4.47 22.66
C VAL A 413 -17.92 5.47 23.20
N LYS A 414 -17.54 5.31 24.47
CA LYS A 414 -16.47 6.12 25.09
C LYS A 414 -15.11 5.49 24.82
N TYR A 415 -14.19 6.26 24.24
CA TYR A 415 -12.81 5.89 24.00
C TYR A 415 -11.87 6.66 24.93
N GLU A 416 -10.83 5.98 25.40
CA GLU A 416 -9.70 6.57 26.11
C GLU A 416 -8.41 6.15 25.39
N PHE A 417 -7.75 7.10 24.73
CA PHE A 417 -6.50 6.88 24.02
C PHE A 417 -5.32 7.12 24.97
N ASN A 418 -4.49 6.10 25.12
CA ASN A 418 -3.21 6.19 25.79
C ASN A 418 -2.12 6.52 24.75
N LEU A 419 -1.54 7.72 24.87
CA LEU A 419 -0.49 8.27 24.01
C LEU A 419 0.85 8.35 24.75
N SER A 420 1.01 7.63 25.89
CA SER A 420 2.21 7.69 26.74
C SER A 420 3.49 7.22 26.04
N ALA A 421 3.36 6.40 24.99
CA ALA A 421 4.47 5.93 24.18
C ALA A 421 5.10 7.02 23.27
N PHE A 422 4.45 8.17 23.11
CA PHE A 422 5.04 9.32 22.42
C PHE A 422 6.00 10.05 23.37
N ASP A 423 7.15 10.52 22.87
CA ASP A 423 8.05 11.37 23.62
C ASP A 423 7.40 12.74 23.83
N LYS A 424 6.77 13.27 22.79
CA LYS A 424 6.03 14.53 22.78
C LYS A 424 4.74 14.39 22.00
N ILE A 425 3.70 15.07 22.43
CA ILE A 425 2.40 15.14 21.74
C ILE A 425 1.75 16.49 22.07
N GLY A 426 1.04 17.06 21.13
CA GLY A 426 0.30 18.30 21.31
C GLY A 426 -0.81 18.19 22.38
N THR A 427 -1.27 19.32 22.86
CA THR A 427 -2.26 19.40 23.94
C THR A 427 -3.70 19.49 23.45
N THR A 428 -3.91 19.50 22.13
CA THR A 428 -5.24 19.69 21.52
C THR A 428 -5.40 18.79 20.31
N ALA A 429 -6.50 18.08 20.23
CA ALA A 429 -6.95 17.33 19.08
C ALA A 429 -8.03 18.11 18.32
N LYS A 430 -7.78 18.46 17.08
CA LYS A 430 -8.80 18.98 16.15
C LYS A 430 -9.66 17.84 15.69
N VAL A 431 -10.99 18.02 15.70
CA VAL A 431 -11.95 16.94 15.46
C VAL A 431 -12.84 17.23 14.28
N VAL A 432 -12.99 16.25 13.40
CA VAL A 432 -14.04 16.22 12.38
C VAL A 432 -14.81 14.93 12.48
N ARG A 433 -16.09 14.96 12.10
CA ARG A 433 -16.97 13.80 12.20
C ARG A 433 -17.80 13.62 10.95
N PHE A 434 -17.75 12.40 10.42
CA PHE A 434 -18.72 11.91 9.46
C PHE A 434 -19.97 11.45 10.20
N GLU A 435 -21.12 11.91 9.75
CA GLU A 435 -22.45 11.58 10.28
C GLU A 435 -23.40 11.24 9.13
N LEU A 436 -24.27 10.25 9.36
CA LEU A 436 -25.35 9.93 8.43
C LEU A 436 -26.42 11.04 8.42
N PRO A 437 -27.15 11.28 7.31
CA PRO A 437 -27.12 10.51 6.05
C PRO A 437 -25.95 10.83 5.13
N GLY A 438 -25.08 11.79 5.42
CA GLY A 438 -23.88 12.12 4.67
C GLY A 438 -23.43 13.55 4.91
N SER A 439 -22.55 13.74 5.89
CA SER A 439 -21.88 15.03 6.13
C SER A 439 -20.54 14.80 6.83
N LEU A 440 -19.57 15.68 6.61
CA LEU A 440 -18.33 15.75 7.36
C LEU A 440 -18.20 17.15 7.96
N LYS A 441 -18.26 17.25 9.29
CA LYS A 441 -18.31 18.52 10.01
C LYS A 441 -17.22 18.62 11.05
N ALA A 442 -16.61 19.82 11.17
CA ALA A 442 -15.77 20.14 12.31
C ALA A 442 -16.59 20.07 13.62
N GLN A 443 -15.96 19.57 14.64
CA GLN A 443 -16.47 19.47 16.01
C GLN A 443 -15.61 20.36 16.91
N SER A 444 -16.02 20.50 18.18
CA SER A 444 -15.19 21.16 19.18
C SER A 444 -13.90 20.37 19.41
N ASP A 445 -12.80 21.09 19.58
CA ASP A 445 -11.51 20.50 19.88
C ASP A 445 -11.55 19.75 21.22
N ILE A 446 -10.74 18.69 21.34
CA ILE A 446 -10.62 17.87 22.55
C ILE A 446 -9.24 18.09 23.17
N ALA A 447 -9.20 18.31 24.47
CA ALA A 447 -7.94 18.45 25.19
C ALA A 447 -7.21 17.10 25.29
N VAL A 448 -5.90 17.12 25.05
CA VAL A 448 -4.96 16.03 25.35
C VAL A 448 -4.24 16.38 26.65
N SER A 449 -4.47 15.61 27.71
CA SER A 449 -3.93 15.89 29.06
C SER A 449 -3.15 14.68 29.55
N GLY A 450 -1.91 14.90 30.02
CA GLY A 450 -1.07 13.83 30.52
C GLY A 450 -0.78 12.73 29.49
N LYS A 451 -0.70 13.07 28.20
CA LYS A 451 -0.60 12.10 27.09
C LYS A 451 -1.80 11.11 27.03
N ALA A 452 -2.97 11.56 27.43
CA ALA A 452 -4.22 10.84 27.30
C ALA A 452 -5.29 11.71 26.64
N LEU A 453 -6.17 11.12 25.86
CA LEU A 453 -7.29 11.76 25.21
C LEU A 453 -8.54 10.92 25.40
N SER A 454 -9.61 11.54 25.90
CA SER A 454 -10.92 10.89 26.03
C SER A 454 -11.91 11.51 25.07
N MET A 455 -12.67 10.66 24.37
CA MET A 455 -13.74 11.10 23.48
C MET A 455 -14.95 10.16 23.55
N THR A 456 -16.10 10.68 23.22
CA THR A 456 -17.29 9.87 22.93
C THR A 456 -17.50 9.86 21.43
N ALA A 457 -17.48 8.66 20.81
CA ALA A 457 -17.86 8.43 19.43
C ALA A 457 -19.37 8.19 19.41
N PRO A 458 -20.18 9.09 18.85
CA PRO A 458 -21.62 8.86 18.73
C PRO A 458 -21.94 7.64 17.88
N ALA A 459 -23.12 7.08 18.06
CA ALA A 459 -23.63 5.97 17.26
C ALA A 459 -23.54 6.28 15.75
N GLN A 460 -23.15 5.30 14.97
CA GLN A 460 -23.10 5.34 13.50
C GLN A 460 -22.29 6.51 12.93
N THR A 461 -21.08 6.72 13.45
CA THR A 461 -20.17 7.79 13.00
C THR A 461 -18.76 7.29 12.68
N VAL A 462 -18.01 8.12 11.93
CA VAL A 462 -16.55 8.06 11.82
C VAL A 462 -15.99 9.39 12.30
N THR A 463 -15.16 9.35 13.33
CA THR A 463 -14.53 10.54 13.93
C THR A 463 -13.04 10.54 13.62
N THR A 464 -12.55 11.62 13.04
CA THR A 464 -11.12 11.85 12.78
C THR A 464 -10.60 12.93 13.72
N MET A 465 -9.48 12.63 14.35
CA MET A 465 -8.78 13.55 15.26
C MET A 465 -7.37 13.79 14.74
N VAL A 466 -6.93 15.04 14.77
CA VAL A 466 -5.58 15.44 14.36
C VAL A 466 -4.91 16.16 15.55
N ILE A 467 -3.76 15.64 15.97
CA ILE A 467 -2.96 16.18 17.09
C ILE A 467 -1.60 16.56 16.54
N ASP A 468 -1.27 17.84 16.60
CA ASP A 468 0.01 18.36 16.11
C ASP A 468 1.16 18.04 17.07
N GLY A 469 2.42 18.06 16.58
CA GLY A 469 3.63 17.96 17.38
C GLY A 469 3.82 16.58 18.04
N ALA A 470 3.48 15.50 17.33
CA ALA A 470 3.71 14.14 17.75
C ALA A 470 5.15 13.71 17.40
N GLU A 471 5.95 13.45 18.43
CA GLU A 471 7.33 12.96 18.33
C GLU A 471 7.48 11.68 19.16
N GLY A 472 8.36 10.77 18.74
CA GLY A 472 8.71 9.59 19.50
C GLY A 472 8.57 8.28 18.76
N GLY A 473 8.74 7.22 19.50
CA GLY A 473 8.76 5.85 18.99
C GLY A 473 10.16 5.42 18.55
N VAL A 474 10.91 4.85 19.48
CA VAL A 474 12.16 4.15 19.15
C VAL A 474 11.79 2.89 18.38
N CYS A 475 12.32 2.78 17.17
CA CYS A 475 12.19 1.59 16.37
C CYS A 475 12.83 0.40 17.10
N LYS A 476 12.06 -0.65 17.38
CA LYS A 476 12.55 -1.86 18.06
C LYS A 476 12.80 -2.95 17.02
N PRO A 477 14.07 -3.22 16.69
CA PRO A 477 14.40 -4.33 15.82
C PRO A 477 14.21 -5.66 16.55
N ASP A 478 13.96 -6.71 15.77
CA ASP A 478 13.91 -8.07 16.30
C ASP A 478 15.31 -8.57 16.66
N SER A 479 15.41 -9.44 17.66
CA SER A 479 16.65 -10.15 17.96
C SER A 479 16.93 -11.17 16.85
N ILE A 480 18.19 -11.25 16.42
CA ILE A 480 18.64 -12.24 15.43
C ILE A 480 19.36 -13.36 16.16
N ILE A 481 18.96 -14.60 15.91
CA ILE A 481 19.66 -15.78 16.38
C ILE A 481 20.29 -16.47 15.14
N PRO A 482 21.63 -16.54 15.03
CA PRO A 482 22.31 -17.07 13.86
C PRO A 482 22.38 -18.60 13.93
N TYR A 483 21.54 -19.30 13.19
CA TYR A 483 21.59 -20.75 13.05
C TYR A 483 22.35 -21.17 11.81
N VAL A 484 23.23 -22.15 11.96
CA VAL A 484 24.03 -22.76 10.90
C VAL A 484 23.87 -24.29 10.92
N LYS A 485 24.06 -24.91 9.78
CA LYS A 485 23.97 -26.36 9.63
C LYS A 485 25.01 -26.84 8.59
N ILE A 486 25.88 -27.74 9.01
CA ILE A 486 26.90 -28.36 8.14
C ILE A 486 26.40 -29.74 7.73
N HIS A 487 26.39 -30.04 6.44
CA HIS A 487 25.84 -31.26 5.85
C HIS A 487 24.39 -31.53 6.31
N ASN A 488 24.09 -32.77 6.69
CA ASN A 488 22.81 -33.20 7.28
C ASN A 488 22.84 -33.20 8.82
N GLY A 489 23.80 -32.47 9.45
CA GLY A 489 23.91 -32.34 10.90
C GLY A 489 22.72 -31.58 11.51
N GLU A 490 22.81 -31.33 12.80
CA GLU A 490 21.83 -30.51 13.53
C GLU A 490 22.07 -29.01 13.28
N TRP A 491 21.08 -28.19 13.61
CA TRP A 491 21.24 -26.75 13.62
C TRP A 491 22.01 -26.32 14.87
N ASP A 492 23.01 -25.50 14.68
CA ASP A 492 23.86 -24.94 15.73
C ASP A 492 23.78 -23.40 15.71
N GLU A 493 23.73 -22.78 16.90
CA GLU A 493 23.78 -21.33 17.04
C GLU A 493 25.24 -20.87 17.02
N SER A 494 25.67 -20.25 15.89
CA SER A 494 27.04 -19.84 15.73
C SER A 494 27.22 -18.63 14.83
N THR A 495 28.16 -17.77 15.19
CA THR A 495 28.67 -16.67 14.35
C THR A 495 30.07 -16.94 13.80
N ASP A 496 30.68 -18.07 14.15
CA ASP A 496 31.98 -18.53 13.64
C ASP A 496 31.87 -19.99 13.19
N VAL A 497 32.03 -20.21 11.90
CA VAL A 497 31.78 -21.52 11.26
C VAL A 497 33.02 -21.98 10.53
N GLN A 498 33.47 -23.20 10.86
CA GLN A 498 34.53 -23.86 10.15
C GLN A 498 34.01 -25.06 9.36
N VAL A 499 34.29 -25.12 8.08
CA VAL A 499 33.88 -26.19 7.17
C VAL A 499 35.10 -26.66 6.35
N ARG A 500 35.02 -27.88 5.83
CA ARG A 500 36.04 -28.43 4.94
C ARG A 500 35.66 -28.15 3.49
N LYS A 501 36.64 -28.12 2.63
CA LYS A 501 36.42 -28.09 1.18
C LYS A 501 35.51 -29.24 0.74
N GLY A 502 34.46 -28.91 -0.02
CA GLY A 502 33.46 -29.84 -0.49
C GLY A 502 32.25 -30.00 0.44
N ASP A 503 32.30 -29.48 1.66
CA ASP A 503 31.17 -29.51 2.58
C ASP A 503 29.99 -28.70 2.05
N SER A 504 28.79 -29.06 2.50
CA SER A 504 27.62 -28.22 2.33
C SER A 504 27.34 -27.44 3.62
N LEU A 505 26.98 -26.17 3.46
CA LEU A 505 26.65 -25.27 4.55
C LEU A 505 25.29 -24.62 4.30
N VAL A 506 24.47 -24.59 5.35
CA VAL A 506 23.22 -23.81 5.36
C VAL A 506 23.29 -22.80 6.50
N ILE A 507 22.95 -21.56 6.22
CA ILE A 507 22.83 -20.50 7.22
C ILE A 507 21.39 -20.02 7.20
N GLY A 508 20.68 -20.15 8.34
CA GLY A 508 19.25 -19.88 8.43
C GLY A 508 18.86 -19.18 9.73
N PRO A 509 19.15 -17.86 9.87
CA PRO A 509 18.88 -17.15 11.10
C PRO A 509 17.39 -17.01 11.41
N HIS A 510 17.07 -16.81 12.69
CA HIS A 510 15.75 -16.40 13.16
C HIS A 510 15.67 -14.88 13.30
N PRO A 511 14.45 -14.26 13.23
CA PRO A 511 13.13 -14.90 13.23
C PRO A 511 12.76 -15.57 11.92
N TRP A 512 11.85 -16.56 11.98
CA TRP A 512 11.34 -17.29 10.81
C TRP A 512 10.43 -16.43 9.93
N GLU A 513 9.63 -15.59 10.56
CA GLU A 513 8.54 -14.83 9.95
C GLU A 513 8.56 -13.37 10.40
N GLY A 514 7.77 -12.54 9.75
CA GLY A 514 7.53 -11.18 10.19
C GLY A 514 8.54 -10.15 9.69
N GLY A 515 9.42 -10.51 8.75
CA GLY A 515 10.42 -9.61 8.25
C GLY A 515 10.98 -10.02 6.89
N ARG A 516 11.92 -9.23 6.40
CA ARG A 516 12.71 -9.53 5.20
C ARG A 516 14.19 -9.59 5.54
N TRP A 517 14.93 -10.35 4.75
CA TRP A 517 16.36 -10.56 4.89
C TRP A 517 17.11 -10.01 3.68
N VAL A 518 18.28 -9.44 3.92
CA VAL A 518 19.23 -9.05 2.88
C VAL A 518 20.60 -9.54 3.30
N TRP A 519 21.24 -10.32 2.43
CA TRP A 519 22.56 -10.85 2.64
C TRP A 519 23.60 -10.16 1.76
N SER A 520 24.78 -10.03 2.31
CA SER A 520 26.00 -9.72 1.59
C SER A 520 27.12 -10.62 2.08
N GLY A 521 28.08 -10.92 1.21
CA GLY A 521 29.18 -11.82 1.56
C GLY A 521 30.32 -11.79 0.54
N PRO A 522 31.28 -12.73 0.64
CA PRO A 522 32.41 -12.83 -0.27
C PRO A 522 31.98 -12.94 -1.73
N LYS A 523 32.84 -12.46 -2.65
CA LYS A 523 32.60 -12.49 -4.11
C LYS A 523 31.30 -11.81 -4.53
N ASP A 524 30.97 -10.69 -3.91
CA ASP A 524 29.71 -9.95 -4.16
C ASP A 524 28.44 -10.78 -3.95
N PHE A 525 28.53 -11.81 -3.08
CA PHE A 525 27.38 -12.63 -2.74
C PHE A 525 26.24 -11.76 -2.21
N LYS A 526 25.04 -11.96 -2.75
CA LYS A 526 23.80 -11.31 -2.32
C LYS A 526 22.65 -12.33 -2.33
N SER A 527 21.76 -12.23 -1.35
CA SER A 527 20.51 -12.99 -1.31
C SER A 527 19.46 -12.22 -0.53
N THR A 528 18.20 -12.48 -0.82
CA THR A 528 17.03 -12.02 -0.05
C THR A 528 16.30 -13.19 0.61
N ASP A 529 16.75 -14.41 0.40
CA ASP A 529 16.21 -15.59 1.07
C ASP A 529 16.62 -15.54 2.56
N ARG A 530 15.72 -15.92 3.48
CA ARG A 530 16.08 -16.05 4.89
C ARG A 530 17.21 -17.07 5.09
N GLU A 531 17.16 -18.17 4.37
CA GLU A 531 18.08 -19.27 4.47
C GLU A 531 18.94 -19.34 3.19
N ILE A 532 20.24 -19.19 3.35
CA ILE A 532 21.21 -19.34 2.26
C ILE A 532 21.87 -20.70 2.31
N ARG A 533 22.09 -21.33 1.14
CA ARG A 533 22.56 -22.70 0.99
C ARG A 533 23.73 -22.79 0.05
N PHE A 534 24.79 -23.44 0.49
CA PHE A 534 25.97 -23.75 -0.28
C PHE A 534 26.13 -25.27 -0.38
N LYS A 535 26.35 -25.83 -1.56
CA LYS A 535 26.45 -27.26 -1.79
C LYS A 535 27.90 -27.79 -1.75
N ASN A 536 28.84 -27.01 -2.19
CA ASN A 536 30.28 -27.35 -2.28
C ASN A 536 31.06 -26.12 -1.84
N MET A 537 31.48 -26.07 -0.59
CA MET A 537 32.29 -24.96 -0.09
C MET A 537 33.71 -25.08 -0.59
N ASP A 538 34.31 -23.98 -0.98
CA ASP A 538 35.74 -23.86 -1.28
C ASP A 538 36.35 -22.64 -0.58
N GLY A 539 37.69 -22.58 -0.49
CA GLY A 539 38.39 -21.52 0.24
C GLY A 539 38.07 -20.11 -0.24
N THR A 540 37.64 -19.94 -1.50
CA THR A 540 37.26 -18.65 -2.05
C THR A 540 35.92 -18.15 -1.53
N MET A 541 35.15 -19.02 -0.87
CA MET A 541 33.89 -18.68 -0.19
C MET A 541 34.10 -18.34 1.29
N SER A 542 35.32 -18.43 1.79
CA SER A 542 35.65 -17.99 3.15
C SER A 542 35.46 -16.49 3.28
N GLY A 543 34.95 -16.03 4.43
CA GLY A 543 34.76 -14.62 4.74
C GLY A 543 33.59 -14.34 5.62
N TYR A 544 33.15 -13.09 5.62
CA TYR A 544 32.07 -12.60 6.47
C TYR A 544 30.76 -12.48 5.70
N TYR A 545 29.77 -13.24 6.13
CA TYR A 545 28.39 -13.15 5.62
C TYR A 545 27.55 -12.29 6.56
N LYS A 546 27.13 -11.13 6.08
CA LYS A 546 26.27 -10.22 6.85
C LYS A 546 24.82 -10.42 6.45
N ALA A 547 23.98 -10.74 7.43
CA ALA A 547 22.55 -10.75 7.31
C ALA A 547 21.95 -9.48 7.95
N VAL A 548 21.11 -8.78 7.23
CA VAL A 548 20.29 -7.67 7.74
C VAL A 548 18.84 -8.13 7.75
N HIS A 549 18.21 -8.07 8.91
CA HIS A 549 16.78 -8.33 9.07
C HIS A 549 16.04 -7.01 9.25
N THR A 550 15.03 -6.78 8.42
CA THR A 550 14.09 -5.66 8.58
C THR A 550 12.75 -6.24 8.99
N ASN A 551 12.28 -5.90 10.20
CA ASN A 551 10.99 -6.41 10.66
C ASN A 551 9.79 -5.67 10.02
N ALA A 552 8.58 -6.13 10.32
CA ALA A 552 7.34 -5.55 9.79
C ALA A 552 7.14 -4.07 10.16
N SER A 553 7.83 -3.59 11.19
CA SER A 553 7.86 -2.18 11.61
C SER A 553 8.94 -1.36 10.87
N GLY A 554 9.67 -1.96 9.95
CA GLY A 554 10.76 -1.32 9.23
C GLY A 554 12.04 -1.12 10.05
N CYS A 555 12.14 -1.77 11.23
CA CYS A 555 13.31 -1.68 12.10
C CYS A 555 14.34 -2.72 11.69
N GLU A 556 15.60 -2.31 11.60
CA GLU A 556 16.68 -3.17 11.14
C GLU A 556 17.59 -3.63 12.27
N ASN A 557 17.96 -4.90 12.21
CA ASN A 557 19.05 -5.48 12.97
C ASN A 557 19.96 -6.27 12.03
N SER A 558 21.18 -6.54 12.43
CA SER A 558 22.09 -7.31 11.60
C SER A 558 22.98 -8.24 12.42
N VAL A 559 23.34 -9.35 11.83
CA VAL A 559 24.35 -10.28 12.34
C VAL A 559 25.38 -10.56 11.26
N THR A 560 26.63 -10.74 11.66
CA THR A 560 27.71 -11.15 10.76
C THR A 560 28.20 -12.51 11.20
N ILE A 561 28.28 -13.44 10.25
CA ILE A 561 28.73 -14.82 10.45
C ILE A 561 30.04 -15.01 9.69
N LYS A 562 31.09 -15.33 10.42
CA LYS A 562 32.38 -15.70 9.85
C LYS A 562 32.34 -17.15 9.38
N VAL A 563 32.72 -17.38 8.14
CA VAL A 563 32.82 -18.72 7.56
C VAL A 563 34.24 -18.94 7.09
N VAL A 564 34.90 -19.96 7.59
CA VAL A 564 36.25 -20.37 7.19
C VAL A 564 36.18 -21.74 6.56
N VAL A 565 36.62 -21.85 5.33
CA VAL A 565 36.74 -23.13 4.62
C VAL A 565 38.18 -23.61 4.70
N ASP A 566 38.41 -24.81 5.25
CA ASP A 566 39.70 -25.48 5.24
C ASP A 566 40.00 -25.96 3.82
N ASP A 567 40.68 -25.08 3.05
CA ASP A 567 41.15 -25.34 1.68
C ASP A 567 42.59 -24.82 1.55
N PRO A 568 43.59 -25.70 1.58
CA PRO A 568 45.00 -25.30 1.47
C PRO A 568 45.37 -24.51 0.19
N ALA A 569 44.56 -24.66 -0.87
CA ALA A 569 44.78 -23.93 -2.13
C ALA A 569 44.33 -22.46 -2.04
N HIS A 570 43.40 -22.16 -1.11
CA HIS A 570 42.83 -20.83 -0.90
C HIS A 570 42.65 -20.59 0.61
N PRO A 571 43.76 -20.43 1.36
CA PRO A 571 43.68 -20.25 2.81
C PRO A 571 42.94 -18.94 3.14
N PHE A 572 42.08 -18.98 4.14
CA PHE A 572 41.43 -17.76 4.63
C PHE A 572 42.48 -16.87 5.32
N VAL A 573 42.56 -15.64 4.85
CA VAL A 573 43.35 -14.60 5.48
C VAL A 573 42.38 -13.62 6.13
N GLU A 574 42.48 -13.44 7.45
CA GLU A 574 41.72 -12.40 8.12
C GLU A 574 41.97 -11.05 7.45
N PRO A 575 40.93 -10.28 7.13
CA PRO A 575 41.11 -8.91 6.73
C PRO A 575 41.90 -8.18 7.82
N ASP A 576 42.97 -7.49 7.45
CA ASP A 576 43.79 -6.74 8.39
C ASP A 576 42.90 -5.68 9.09
N THR A 577 42.51 -5.98 10.35
CA THR A 577 41.70 -5.08 11.16
C THR A 577 42.54 -3.98 11.83
N THR A 578 43.87 -4.00 11.63
CA THR A 578 44.75 -2.93 12.16
C THR A 578 44.70 -1.67 11.31
N ASP A 579 44.24 -1.76 10.05
CA ASP A 579 43.86 -0.59 9.25
C ASP A 579 42.45 -0.11 9.60
N THR A 580 42.24 0.26 10.88
CA THR A 580 41.00 0.89 11.37
C THR A 580 40.83 2.31 10.84
N THR A 581 41.70 2.73 9.97
CA THR A 581 41.63 4.03 9.33
C THR A 581 40.85 3.97 8.05
N ILE A 582 39.61 3.74 7.91
CA ILE A 582 38.87 4.03 6.65
C ILE A 582 38.14 2.83 6.00
N THR A 583 37.70 1.81 6.74
CA THR A 583 36.89 0.76 6.09
C THR A 583 35.38 1.02 6.07
N ALA A 584 34.88 2.06 6.73
CA ALA A 584 33.44 2.41 6.71
C ALA A 584 33.04 3.38 5.59
N LEU A 585 33.98 3.86 4.75
CA LEU A 585 33.73 5.00 3.85
C LEU A 585 34.28 4.86 2.43
N ARG A 586 34.57 3.66 1.97
CA ARG A 586 34.77 3.46 0.54
C ARG A 586 33.43 3.49 -0.16
N GLY A 587 33.21 4.50 -1.01
CA GLY A 587 32.18 4.42 -2.03
C GLY A 587 32.39 3.16 -2.86
N LEU A 588 31.38 2.68 -3.53
CA LEU A 588 31.39 1.47 -4.37
C LEU A 588 32.53 1.38 -5.39
N ASP A 589 33.35 2.43 -5.55
CA ASP A 589 34.46 2.56 -6.47
C ASP A 589 35.86 2.64 -5.80
N GLY A 590 35.91 2.51 -4.49
CA GLY A 590 37.19 2.52 -3.75
C GLY A 590 37.98 3.83 -3.78
N ARG A 591 37.45 4.90 -4.34
CA ARG A 591 38.10 6.21 -4.43
C ARG A 591 37.53 7.17 -3.36
N ILE A 592 38.43 7.92 -2.71
CA ILE A 592 38.04 9.12 -1.97
C ILE A 592 37.73 10.17 -3.04
N PRO A 593 36.46 10.63 -3.22
CA PRO A 593 36.21 11.70 -4.16
C PRO A 593 36.99 12.94 -3.73
N GLU A 594 37.70 13.52 -4.67
CA GLU A 594 38.37 14.80 -4.48
C GLU A 594 37.38 15.84 -3.93
N ILE A 595 37.79 16.49 -2.85
CA ILE A 595 37.10 17.67 -2.32
C ILE A 595 37.23 18.74 -3.41
N ARG A 596 36.12 19.12 -4.03
CA ARG A 596 36.12 20.14 -5.08
C ARG A 596 36.41 21.49 -4.47
N ALA A 597 37.45 22.16 -4.92
CA ALA A 597 37.77 23.51 -4.52
C ALA A 597 36.60 24.47 -4.81
N GLY A 598 36.22 25.31 -3.85
CA GLY A 598 35.20 26.33 -4.00
C GLY A 598 33.79 25.97 -3.53
N ILE A 599 33.52 24.71 -3.13
CA ILE A 599 32.25 24.33 -2.50
C ILE A 599 32.48 24.13 -1.01
N PRO A 600 31.81 24.87 -0.11
CA PRO A 600 32.00 24.72 1.33
C PRO A 600 31.55 23.33 1.80
N VAL A 601 32.30 22.78 2.76
CA VAL A 601 31.99 21.52 3.42
C VAL A 601 31.17 21.82 4.66
N GLN A 602 30.00 21.24 4.76
CA GLN A 602 29.13 21.31 5.93
C GLN A 602 29.33 20.09 6.80
N VAL A 603 29.53 20.27 8.08
CA VAL A 603 29.74 19.21 9.08
C VAL A 603 28.58 19.21 10.06
N PHE A 604 27.94 18.06 10.23
CA PHE A 604 26.79 17.85 11.08
C PHE A 604 27.12 16.80 12.17
N ASP A 605 26.40 16.87 13.30
CA ASP A 605 26.35 15.76 14.25
C ASP A 605 25.51 14.59 13.71
N LEU A 606 25.43 13.49 14.46
CA LEU A 606 24.62 12.32 14.08
C LEU A 606 23.11 12.58 14.15
N GLN A 607 22.69 13.65 14.81
CA GLN A 607 21.31 14.11 14.89
C GLN A 607 20.91 15.02 13.71
N GLY A 608 21.88 15.38 12.88
CA GLY A 608 21.65 16.23 11.69
C GLY A 608 21.77 17.73 11.96
N HIS A 609 22.26 18.16 13.14
CA HIS A 609 22.51 19.56 13.41
C HIS A 609 23.80 20.02 12.73
N LEU A 610 23.75 21.14 12.03
CA LEU A 610 24.93 21.75 11.41
C LEU A 610 25.86 22.29 12.51
N LEU A 611 27.05 21.68 12.62
CA LEU A 611 28.08 22.11 13.58
C LEU A 611 28.97 23.19 13.00
N LYS A 612 29.38 23.04 11.74
CA LYS A 612 30.32 23.96 11.09
C LYS A 612 30.18 23.90 9.56
N SER A 613 30.44 25.03 8.91
CA SER A 613 30.66 25.10 7.46
C SER A 613 32.08 25.60 7.23
N VAL A 614 32.91 24.81 6.56
CA VAL A 614 34.35 25.08 6.38
C VAL A 614 34.73 24.95 4.90
N PRO A 615 35.76 25.66 4.44
CA PRO A 615 36.23 25.50 3.06
C PRO A 615 36.78 24.10 2.77
N GLU A 616 37.35 23.45 3.79
CA GLU A 616 37.96 22.12 3.71
C GLU A 616 37.75 21.40 5.05
N PHE A 617 37.43 20.09 5.01
CA PHE A 617 37.32 19.29 6.24
C PHE A 617 38.72 18.84 6.68
N ARG A 618 39.14 19.29 7.89
CA ARG A 618 40.38 18.85 8.53
C ARG A 618 40.02 18.22 9.87
N GLN A 619 40.47 16.96 10.09
CA GLN A 619 40.15 16.21 11.31
C GLN A 619 40.56 16.93 12.60
N GLN A 620 41.72 17.59 12.56
CA GLN A 620 42.26 18.36 13.69
C GLN A 620 41.38 19.52 14.18
N ASP A 621 40.39 19.95 13.37
CA ASP A 621 39.50 21.07 13.69
C ASP A 621 38.26 20.61 14.47
N PHE A 622 38.14 19.31 14.74
CA PHE A 622 36.99 18.68 15.39
C PHE A 622 37.45 17.80 16.56
N ARG A 623 36.60 17.68 17.58
CA ARG A 623 36.83 16.75 18.69
C ARG A 623 36.68 15.30 18.21
N PRO A 624 37.32 14.32 18.87
CA PRO A 624 37.09 12.91 18.56
C PRO A 624 35.58 12.59 18.56
N GLY A 625 35.08 11.95 17.51
CA GLY A 625 33.66 11.68 17.37
C GLY A 625 33.29 11.25 15.95
N ILE A 626 32.01 10.97 15.72
CA ILE A 626 31.46 10.64 14.40
C ILE A 626 30.63 11.83 13.90
N TYR A 627 30.90 12.25 12.68
CA TYR A 627 30.29 13.42 12.04
C TYR A 627 29.71 13.05 10.66
N VAL A 628 28.70 13.75 10.22
CA VAL A 628 28.20 13.69 8.84
C VAL A 628 28.77 14.89 8.07
N VAL A 629 29.53 14.62 7.04
CA VAL A 629 30.18 15.65 6.23
C VAL A 629 29.50 15.71 4.85
N LYS A 630 29.05 16.92 4.47
CA LYS A 630 28.34 17.17 3.21
C LYS A 630 29.07 18.20 2.38
N GLN A 631 29.29 17.89 1.09
CA GLN A 631 29.80 18.84 0.10
C GLN A 631 28.96 18.75 -1.17
N GLY A 632 28.16 19.75 -1.47
CA GLY A 632 27.19 19.71 -2.55
C GLY A 632 26.17 18.57 -2.37
N ARG A 633 26.10 17.63 -3.33
CA ARG A 633 25.23 16.44 -3.26
C ARG A 633 25.89 15.23 -2.57
N HIS A 634 27.16 15.33 -2.22
CA HIS A 634 27.90 14.23 -1.57
C HIS A 634 27.78 14.35 -0.05
N VAL A 635 27.32 13.28 0.59
CA VAL A 635 27.16 13.18 2.05
C VAL A 635 27.94 11.97 2.54
N ARG A 636 28.68 12.13 3.65
CA ARG A 636 29.49 11.05 4.25
C ARG A 636 29.51 11.15 5.76
N GLN A 637 29.65 10.01 6.39
CA GLN A 637 29.95 9.92 7.81
C GLN A 637 31.49 9.82 7.98
N VAL A 638 32.05 10.64 8.84
CA VAL A 638 33.48 10.69 9.11
C VAL A 638 33.71 10.50 10.60
N ARG A 639 34.64 9.63 10.96
CA ARG A 639 35.11 9.49 12.33
C ARG A 639 36.38 10.30 12.49
N VAL A 640 36.36 11.21 13.45
CA VAL A 640 37.52 11.96 13.93
C VAL A 640 38.07 11.23 15.16
N GLN A 641 39.33 10.91 15.17
CA GLN A 641 40.03 10.24 16.28
C GLN A 641 40.60 11.23 17.27
#